data_39f9bf57f063000c52f1f6e11cd6a136
#
_entry.id   39f9bf57f063000c52f1f6e11cd6a136
#
_cell.length_a   1.000
_cell.length_b   1.000
_cell.length_c   1.000
_cell.angle_alpha   90.00
_cell.angle_beta   90.00
_cell.angle_gamma   90.00
#
_symmetry.space_group_name_H-M   'P 1'
#
loop_
_entity.id
_entity.type
_entity.pdbx_description
1 polymer ?
#
loop_
_entity_poly.entity_id
_entity_poly.type
_entity_poly.pdbx_seq_one_letter_code
_entity_poly.pdbx_strand_id
1 'polypeptide(L)'
;MKTEKTIWQKSREELFQELSSTPEGLTGAEAARRLEHYGPNELQEGGRKSGLRIFLEQFADFLVIILILAAVVSAILGDVESMAVILAVITMNAILGTVQTVKATASLDSLKQMSAPTAKVVRDGQVVQLPGREVTVGDVVVLEAGDSICADGRLLECASLKCAESALTGESLPVEKDLADIDGDVPLGDRKNMVFSGCFVTYGRARFLVTSTGMHTEMGRIAALLKSTEEKKTPLQVSLDQFGRKLSIGILVICALLFAVSVFLRGENVMNAFLFAVALAVAAIPEALSSIVTIVLSFGTQKMAREHAIIRKLQAVEGLGSVSVICSDKTGTLTQNKMTVKKLCTGGQIIPADGADFSRPEQRELLRAALLCSDATVNESGEVGDPTETALVRLGESYGFDEAEARGKYPRLAELPFDSDRKLMSTVHQLPDGLTMLTKGAVDVMLDRTRLSPEEKAEIERMNEELSQQGLRVLAFGKRMLTAPAIGLEDENDLQFLGLIAMMDPPREESKAAVGECIAAGIRPIMITGDHKVTASAIAKEIGILTPGTEAVEGAVIESMSDEELREFVPRVSVYARVSPEHKIRIVRAWQERGNLVAMTGDGVNDAPALKQADIGVAMGITGTEVAKDAAGMVLTDDNFATIVQAVKNGRNVYANIKKAIQFLLSGNTAGILTVLYASLAGLPVPFAAVHLLFINLLTDSLPAIALGLEPHSDAVMQEKPRPRSEGILTKPFLLSVGTEGLVIALATIIAFHIGLASGGAAVASTMAFATLCLSRLFHGFNCKSGRPVLFTRAFWNNKFLLGAFAVGALLLVAVLLIPPLEPLFQVAELSVGLVGCIVGLAFGSMVVIQVLKAIRSMGKK
;
A
#
# COMPACT_ATOMS: atom_id res chain seq x y z
N MET A 1 19.54 -9.29 -51.90
CA MET A 1 18.54 -8.79 -50.93
C MET A 1 19.24 -7.78 -50.06
N LYS A 2 18.87 -6.49 -50.11
CA LYS A 2 19.35 -5.54 -49.10
C LYS A 2 18.71 -5.97 -47.78
N THR A 3 19.48 -6.48 -46.84
CA THR A 3 19.05 -6.73 -45.45
C THR A 3 18.54 -5.41 -44.92
N GLU A 4 17.28 -5.34 -44.54
CA GLU A 4 16.65 -4.19 -43.92
C GLU A 4 17.41 -3.86 -42.62
N LYS A 5 17.93 -2.64 -42.49
CA LYS A 5 18.67 -2.21 -41.31
C LYS A 5 17.76 -2.30 -40.09
N THR A 6 18.29 -2.85 -38.99
CA THR A 6 17.60 -2.86 -37.70
C THR A 6 17.64 -1.45 -37.06
N ILE A 7 16.79 -1.19 -36.06
CA ILE A 7 16.63 0.13 -35.42
C ILE A 7 17.97 0.70 -34.88
N TRP A 8 18.82 -0.15 -34.28
CA TRP A 8 20.11 0.27 -33.73
C TRP A 8 21.20 0.54 -34.80
N GLN A 9 20.95 0.12 -36.05
CA GLN A 9 21.84 0.35 -37.19
C GLN A 9 21.45 1.57 -38.02
N LYS A 10 20.22 2.15 -37.79
CA LYS A 10 19.73 3.31 -38.52
C LYS A 10 20.26 4.59 -37.87
N SER A 11 20.56 5.61 -38.73
CA SER A 11 20.88 6.93 -38.21
C SER A 11 19.64 7.61 -37.59
N ARG A 12 19.86 8.63 -36.80
CA ARG A 12 18.78 9.38 -36.15
C ARG A 12 17.87 10.05 -37.20
N GLU A 13 18.43 10.55 -38.25
CA GLU A 13 17.72 11.18 -39.37
C GLU A 13 16.86 10.17 -40.16
N GLU A 14 17.40 8.97 -40.43
CA GLU A 14 16.66 7.85 -41.04
C GLU A 14 15.43 7.48 -40.19
N LEU A 15 15.59 7.43 -38.85
CA LEU A 15 14.49 7.09 -37.93
C LEU A 15 13.43 8.19 -37.85
N PHE A 16 13.81 9.47 -37.79
CA PHE A 16 12.85 10.56 -37.83
C PHE A 16 12.01 10.56 -39.12
N GLN A 17 12.63 10.29 -40.27
CA GLN A 17 11.91 10.19 -41.56
C GLN A 17 10.97 8.99 -41.58
N GLU A 18 11.45 7.79 -41.13
CA GLU A 18 10.66 6.56 -41.14
C GLU A 18 9.45 6.67 -40.20
N LEU A 19 9.65 7.22 -39.02
CA LEU A 19 8.60 7.37 -38.01
C LEU A 19 7.80 8.66 -38.18
N SER A 20 8.09 9.49 -39.21
CA SER A 20 7.43 10.77 -39.45
C SER A 20 7.34 11.60 -38.16
N SER A 21 8.47 11.76 -37.45
CA SER A 21 8.59 12.52 -36.24
C SER A 21 9.63 13.64 -36.34
N THR A 22 9.72 14.51 -35.35
CA THR A 22 10.67 15.63 -35.33
C THR A 22 11.34 15.73 -33.93
N PRO A 23 12.48 16.42 -33.81
CA PRO A 23 13.11 16.67 -32.50
C PRO A 23 12.22 17.46 -31.53
N GLU A 24 11.26 18.26 -32.05
CA GLU A 24 10.24 18.98 -31.27
C GLU A 24 9.07 18.10 -30.85
N GLY A 25 9.13 16.79 -31.18
CA GLY A 25 8.11 15.80 -30.86
C GLY A 25 6.92 15.78 -31.82
N LEU A 26 5.93 14.98 -31.52
CA LEU A 26 4.67 14.88 -32.23
C LEU A 26 3.74 16.02 -31.83
N THR A 27 2.83 16.39 -32.75
CA THR A 27 1.69 17.21 -32.32
C THR A 27 0.69 16.40 -31.51
N GLY A 28 -0.05 17.06 -30.61
CA GLY A 28 -1.06 16.38 -29.79
C GLY A 28 -2.09 15.60 -30.61
N ALA A 29 -2.51 16.14 -31.77
CA ALA A 29 -3.45 15.48 -32.71
C ALA A 29 -2.85 14.21 -33.34
N GLU A 30 -1.59 14.28 -33.78
CA GLU A 30 -0.89 13.13 -34.38
C GLU A 30 -0.63 12.03 -33.32
N ALA A 31 -0.24 12.41 -32.10
CA ALA A 31 -0.05 11.47 -31.02
C ALA A 31 -1.36 10.72 -30.67
N ALA A 32 -2.49 11.42 -30.62
CA ALA A 32 -3.80 10.79 -30.39
C ALA A 32 -4.18 9.80 -31.51
N ARG A 33 -3.94 10.17 -32.79
CA ARG A 33 -4.19 9.29 -33.93
C ARG A 33 -3.31 8.02 -33.86
N ARG A 34 -2.04 8.17 -33.49
CA ARG A 34 -1.12 7.03 -33.36
C ARG A 34 -1.49 6.15 -32.20
N LEU A 35 -1.92 6.72 -31.09
CA LEU A 35 -2.39 5.97 -29.93
C LEU A 35 -3.63 5.11 -30.30
N GLU A 36 -4.53 5.63 -31.13
CA GLU A 36 -5.66 4.86 -31.64
C GLU A 36 -5.21 3.72 -32.58
N HIS A 37 -4.18 3.96 -33.40
CA HIS A 37 -3.66 2.99 -34.37
C HIS A 37 -2.81 1.89 -33.71
N TYR A 38 -1.86 2.24 -32.83
CA TYR A 38 -0.94 1.30 -32.16
C TYR A 38 -1.50 0.72 -30.86
N GLY A 39 -2.56 1.32 -30.34
CA GLY A 39 -3.12 0.99 -29.02
C GLY A 39 -2.32 1.60 -27.86
N PRO A 40 -2.83 1.44 -26.62
CA PRO A 40 -2.16 1.93 -25.43
C PRO A 40 -0.83 1.20 -25.19
N ASN A 41 0.16 1.92 -24.70
CA ASN A 41 1.47 1.38 -24.33
C ASN A 41 1.38 0.60 -23.01
N GLU A 42 0.78 -0.58 -23.08
CA GLU A 42 0.57 -1.47 -21.94
C GLU A 42 0.97 -2.90 -22.33
N LEU A 43 1.59 -3.60 -21.40
CA LEU A 43 1.77 -5.05 -21.53
C LEU A 43 0.39 -5.70 -21.31
N GLN A 44 -0.06 -6.49 -22.28
CA GLN A 44 -1.26 -7.31 -22.08
C GLN A 44 -0.95 -8.36 -21.01
N GLU A 45 -1.36 -8.08 -19.78
CA GLU A 45 -1.47 -9.13 -18.76
C GLU A 45 -2.35 -10.24 -19.35
N GLY A 46 -1.93 -11.50 -19.17
CA GLY A 46 -2.57 -12.69 -19.80
C GLY A 46 -4.09 -12.56 -19.79
N GLY A 47 -4.71 -12.75 -20.95
CA GLY A 47 -6.06 -12.32 -21.29
C GLY A 47 -7.05 -12.46 -20.15
N ARG A 48 -7.77 -11.39 -19.82
CA ARG A 48 -8.85 -11.40 -18.83
C ARG A 48 -9.69 -12.64 -19.05
N LYS A 49 -9.81 -13.48 -18.02
CA LYS A 49 -10.70 -14.65 -18.11
C LYS A 49 -12.08 -14.13 -18.47
N SER A 50 -12.65 -14.61 -19.59
CA SER A 50 -14.01 -14.22 -19.95
C SER A 50 -14.98 -14.65 -18.84
N GLY A 51 -16.07 -13.91 -18.63
CA GLY A 51 -17.09 -14.28 -17.64
C GLY A 51 -17.60 -15.71 -17.83
N LEU A 52 -17.67 -16.19 -19.09
CA LEU A 52 -18.03 -17.56 -19.40
C LEU A 52 -16.97 -18.57 -18.90
N ARG A 53 -15.69 -18.26 -19.03
CA ARG A 53 -14.62 -19.12 -18.51
C ARG A 53 -14.64 -19.19 -16.98
N ILE A 54 -14.83 -18.06 -16.31
CA ILE A 54 -14.99 -18.00 -14.84
C ILE A 54 -16.20 -18.84 -14.41
N PHE A 55 -17.31 -18.74 -15.15
CA PHE A 55 -18.53 -19.51 -14.90
C PHE A 55 -18.26 -21.03 -15.04
N LEU A 56 -17.57 -21.45 -16.08
CA LEU A 56 -17.22 -22.87 -16.28
C LEU A 56 -16.21 -23.37 -15.24
N GLU A 57 -15.28 -22.54 -14.80
CA GLU A 57 -14.33 -22.86 -13.73
C GLU A 57 -15.04 -23.13 -12.38
N GLN A 58 -16.23 -22.56 -12.13
CA GLN A 58 -17.03 -22.88 -10.92
C GLN A 58 -17.47 -24.37 -10.88
N PHE A 59 -17.66 -24.99 -12.02
CA PHE A 59 -18.03 -26.42 -12.08
C PHE A 59 -16.85 -27.36 -11.84
N ALA A 60 -15.63 -26.86 -11.87
CA ALA A 60 -14.43 -27.61 -11.52
C ALA A 60 -14.13 -27.59 -10.01
N ASP A 61 -14.93 -26.90 -9.22
CA ASP A 61 -14.82 -26.93 -7.76
C ASP A 61 -15.14 -28.34 -7.24
N PHE A 62 -14.34 -28.79 -6.27
CA PHE A 62 -14.43 -30.15 -5.76
C PHE A 62 -15.80 -30.48 -5.14
N LEU A 63 -16.45 -29.52 -4.50
CA LEU A 63 -17.78 -29.67 -3.91
C LEU A 63 -18.85 -29.79 -5.00
N VAL A 64 -18.76 -28.95 -6.03
CA VAL A 64 -19.67 -28.98 -7.16
C VAL A 64 -19.60 -30.32 -7.88
N ILE A 65 -18.40 -30.91 -8.00
CA ILE A 65 -18.22 -32.25 -8.54
C ILE A 65 -18.95 -33.32 -7.70
N ILE A 66 -18.86 -33.25 -6.36
CA ILE A 66 -19.61 -34.13 -5.44
C ILE A 66 -21.13 -33.99 -5.66
N LEU A 67 -21.62 -32.74 -5.80
CA LEU A 67 -23.02 -32.49 -6.05
C LEU A 67 -23.50 -32.97 -7.41
N ILE A 68 -22.66 -32.83 -8.44
CA ILE A 68 -22.94 -33.42 -9.77
C ILE A 68 -23.03 -34.94 -9.67
N LEU A 69 -22.12 -35.57 -8.92
CA LEU A 69 -22.19 -37.00 -8.66
C LEU A 69 -23.46 -37.38 -7.89
N ALA A 70 -23.86 -36.61 -6.91
CA ALA A 70 -25.10 -36.80 -6.18
C ALA A 70 -26.33 -36.67 -7.11
N ALA A 71 -26.34 -35.69 -8.01
CA ALA A 71 -27.41 -35.51 -8.99
C ALA A 71 -27.48 -36.73 -9.95
N VAL A 72 -26.33 -37.23 -10.39
CA VAL A 72 -26.28 -38.45 -11.24
C VAL A 72 -26.79 -39.68 -10.50
N VAL A 73 -26.41 -39.87 -9.23
CA VAL A 73 -26.91 -40.97 -8.39
C VAL A 73 -28.42 -40.84 -8.19
N SER A 74 -28.95 -39.68 -7.90
CA SER A 74 -30.38 -39.41 -7.77
C SER A 74 -31.13 -39.76 -9.07
N ALA A 75 -30.56 -39.38 -10.23
CA ALA A 75 -31.12 -39.73 -11.55
C ALA A 75 -31.18 -41.26 -11.78
N ILE A 76 -30.09 -41.97 -11.45
CA ILE A 76 -30.02 -43.45 -11.62
C ILE A 76 -31.06 -44.16 -10.74
N LEU A 77 -31.33 -43.61 -9.57
CA LEU A 77 -32.30 -44.15 -8.61
C LEU A 77 -33.75 -43.72 -8.90
N GLY A 78 -33.95 -42.93 -9.96
CA GLY A 78 -35.28 -42.52 -10.42
C GLY A 78 -35.84 -41.27 -9.75
N ASP A 79 -35.06 -40.59 -8.89
CA ASP A 79 -35.42 -39.34 -8.26
C ASP A 79 -35.01 -38.13 -9.13
N VAL A 80 -35.84 -37.89 -10.18
CA VAL A 80 -35.63 -36.81 -11.15
C VAL A 80 -35.84 -35.42 -10.52
N GLU A 81 -36.68 -35.30 -9.50
CA GLU A 81 -36.98 -34.05 -8.83
C GLU A 81 -35.74 -33.57 -8.04
N SER A 82 -35.15 -34.44 -7.23
CA SER A 82 -33.91 -34.09 -6.50
C SER A 82 -32.75 -33.80 -7.45
N MET A 83 -32.61 -34.53 -8.55
CA MET A 83 -31.61 -34.23 -9.60
C MET A 83 -31.81 -32.80 -10.14
N ALA A 84 -33.01 -32.45 -10.55
CA ALA A 84 -33.32 -31.11 -11.11
C ALA A 84 -33.03 -29.99 -10.14
N VAL A 85 -33.39 -30.16 -8.85
CA VAL A 85 -33.10 -29.24 -7.78
C VAL A 85 -31.60 -29.02 -7.57
N ILE A 86 -30.84 -30.12 -7.47
CA ILE A 86 -29.38 -30.05 -7.29
C ILE A 86 -28.74 -29.28 -8.47
N LEU A 87 -29.12 -29.60 -9.71
CA LEU A 87 -28.58 -28.95 -10.91
C LEU A 87 -28.97 -27.43 -10.97
N ALA A 88 -30.19 -27.07 -10.58
CA ALA A 88 -30.63 -25.68 -10.52
C ALA A 88 -29.79 -24.87 -9.49
N VAL A 89 -29.53 -25.49 -8.35
CA VAL A 89 -28.75 -24.84 -7.27
C VAL A 89 -27.28 -24.71 -7.67
N ILE A 90 -26.67 -25.75 -8.26
CA ILE A 90 -25.29 -25.66 -8.78
C ILE A 90 -25.18 -24.51 -9.80
N THR A 91 -26.14 -24.40 -10.71
CA THR A 91 -26.14 -23.34 -11.73
C THR A 91 -26.27 -21.96 -11.10
N MET A 92 -27.15 -21.79 -10.12
CA MET A 92 -27.31 -20.53 -9.38
C MET A 92 -26.03 -20.18 -8.61
N ASN A 93 -25.38 -21.17 -7.98
CA ASN A 93 -24.08 -20.99 -7.32
C ASN A 93 -23.00 -20.52 -8.30
N ALA A 94 -22.90 -21.17 -9.46
CA ALA A 94 -21.94 -20.79 -10.48
C ALA A 94 -22.15 -19.36 -11.00
N ILE A 95 -23.39 -18.93 -11.18
CA ILE A 95 -23.73 -17.53 -11.57
C ILE A 95 -23.27 -16.55 -10.50
N LEU A 96 -23.61 -16.79 -9.22
CA LEU A 96 -23.29 -15.87 -8.13
C LEU A 96 -21.78 -15.82 -7.87
N GLY A 97 -21.09 -16.97 -7.85
CA GLY A 97 -19.64 -17.05 -7.73
C GLY A 97 -18.92 -16.29 -8.87
N THR A 98 -19.45 -16.40 -10.09
CA THR A 98 -18.95 -15.63 -11.25
C THR A 98 -19.12 -14.13 -11.04
N VAL A 99 -20.30 -13.66 -10.61
CA VAL A 99 -20.56 -12.24 -10.36
C VAL A 99 -19.66 -11.69 -9.25
N GLN A 100 -19.47 -12.45 -8.18
CA GLN A 100 -18.56 -12.06 -7.08
C GLN A 100 -17.11 -11.94 -7.57
N THR A 101 -16.61 -12.93 -8.32
CA THR A 101 -15.25 -12.95 -8.86
C THR A 101 -15.01 -11.79 -9.84
N VAL A 102 -15.94 -11.55 -10.77
CA VAL A 102 -15.85 -10.44 -11.75
C VAL A 102 -15.81 -9.09 -11.04
N LYS A 103 -16.67 -8.88 -10.04
CA LYS A 103 -16.67 -7.62 -9.27
C LYS A 103 -15.38 -7.42 -8.47
N ALA A 104 -14.86 -8.48 -7.83
CA ALA A 104 -13.60 -8.42 -7.09
C ALA A 104 -12.43 -8.05 -8.02
N THR A 105 -12.32 -8.71 -9.18
CA THR A 105 -11.27 -8.43 -10.18
C THR A 105 -11.38 -7.01 -10.73
N ALA A 106 -12.57 -6.54 -11.09
CA ALA A 106 -12.76 -5.17 -11.61
C ALA A 106 -12.33 -4.09 -10.60
N SER A 107 -12.57 -4.32 -9.29
CA SER A 107 -12.12 -3.41 -8.24
C SER A 107 -10.59 -3.35 -8.12
N LEU A 108 -9.90 -4.47 -8.31
CA LEU A 108 -8.43 -4.55 -8.29
C LEU A 108 -7.82 -3.86 -9.51
N ASP A 109 -8.39 -4.05 -10.69
CA ASP A 109 -7.93 -3.42 -11.94
C ASP A 109 -7.98 -1.90 -11.86
N SER A 110 -9.03 -1.33 -11.26
CA SER A 110 -9.13 0.14 -11.09
C SER A 110 -8.03 0.71 -10.19
N LEU A 111 -7.58 -0.05 -9.18
CA LEU A 111 -6.48 0.35 -8.31
C LEU A 111 -5.11 0.30 -9.02
N LYS A 112 -4.88 -0.73 -9.86
CA LYS A 112 -3.66 -0.81 -10.68
C LYS A 112 -3.50 0.40 -11.61
N GLN A 113 -4.60 0.91 -12.18
CA GLN A 113 -4.58 2.10 -13.05
C GLN A 113 -4.18 3.38 -12.32
N MET A 114 -4.49 3.52 -11.04
CA MET A 114 -4.11 4.69 -10.22
C MET A 114 -2.61 4.78 -9.93
N SER A 115 -1.87 3.69 -10.11
CA SER A 115 -0.43 3.57 -9.84
C SER A 115 0.42 3.41 -11.10
N ALA A 116 -0.12 3.77 -12.30
CA ALA A 116 0.60 3.67 -13.55
C ALA A 116 1.79 4.66 -13.59
N PRO A 117 2.97 4.25 -14.10
CA PRO A 117 4.12 5.14 -14.23
C PRO A 117 3.82 6.30 -15.19
N THR A 118 4.46 7.45 -14.95
CA THR A 118 4.37 8.63 -15.81
C THR A 118 5.62 8.78 -16.66
N ALA A 119 5.51 9.49 -17.79
CA ALA A 119 6.61 9.78 -18.70
C ALA A 119 6.62 11.28 -19.06
N LYS A 120 7.83 11.85 -19.20
CA LYS A 120 8.06 13.22 -19.68
C LYS A 120 8.24 13.16 -21.18
N VAL A 121 7.30 13.66 -21.95
CA VAL A 121 7.27 13.58 -23.42
C VAL A 121 7.30 14.96 -24.04
N VAL A 122 8.09 15.15 -25.09
CA VAL A 122 8.09 16.39 -25.87
C VAL A 122 6.95 16.33 -26.89
N ARG A 123 5.98 17.22 -26.80
CA ARG A 123 4.90 17.39 -27.75
C ARG A 123 4.69 18.87 -28.04
N ASP A 124 4.48 19.20 -29.30
CA ASP A 124 4.35 20.59 -29.75
C ASP A 124 5.52 21.50 -29.27
N GLY A 125 6.74 20.95 -29.16
CA GLY A 125 7.93 21.66 -28.69
C GLY A 125 8.02 21.87 -27.16
N GLN A 126 7.06 21.36 -26.39
CA GLN A 126 7.03 21.49 -24.93
C GLN A 126 7.14 20.13 -24.25
N VAL A 127 7.79 20.08 -23.09
CA VAL A 127 7.85 18.88 -22.25
C VAL A 127 6.54 18.79 -21.46
N VAL A 128 5.80 17.71 -21.68
CA VAL A 128 4.53 17.42 -21.01
C VAL A 128 4.68 16.10 -20.25
N GLN A 129 4.22 16.05 -19.00
CA GLN A 129 4.15 14.82 -18.24
C GLN A 129 2.80 14.13 -18.47
N LEU A 130 2.82 12.86 -18.89
CA LEU A 130 1.62 12.08 -19.17
C LEU A 130 1.77 10.64 -18.67
N PRO A 131 0.65 9.91 -18.48
CA PRO A 131 0.69 8.49 -18.15
C PRO A 131 1.48 7.69 -19.20
N GLY A 132 2.37 6.78 -18.77
CA GLY A 132 3.20 5.98 -19.66
C GLY A 132 2.41 5.22 -20.73
N ARG A 133 1.17 4.85 -20.45
CA ARG A 133 0.24 4.19 -21.40
C ARG A 133 -0.15 5.06 -22.60
N GLU A 134 0.02 6.38 -22.50
CA GLU A 134 -0.33 7.35 -23.55
C GLU A 134 0.86 7.70 -24.44
N VAL A 135 2.03 7.11 -24.16
CA VAL A 135 3.21 7.21 -25.01
C VAL A 135 3.02 6.36 -26.25
N THR A 136 3.33 6.92 -27.43
CA THR A 136 3.15 6.24 -28.71
C THR A 136 4.41 6.24 -29.57
N VAL A 137 4.46 5.40 -30.58
CA VAL A 137 5.60 5.31 -31.51
C VAL A 137 5.81 6.67 -32.20
N GLY A 138 7.06 7.15 -32.17
CA GLY A 138 7.45 8.45 -32.69
C GLY A 138 7.45 9.59 -31.68
N ASP A 139 6.99 9.38 -30.43
CA ASP A 139 7.17 10.33 -29.34
C ASP A 139 8.66 10.51 -28.99
N VAL A 140 9.03 11.71 -28.57
CA VAL A 140 10.36 12.00 -28.00
C VAL A 140 10.22 12.09 -26.49
N VAL A 141 10.86 11.17 -25.77
CA VAL A 141 10.80 11.07 -24.29
C VAL A 141 12.07 11.61 -23.68
N VAL A 142 11.93 12.35 -22.59
CA VAL A 142 13.03 12.88 -21.77
C VAL A 142 13.23 11.97 -20.56
N LEU A 143 14.50 11.60 -20.30
CA LEU A 143 14.89 10.74 -19.18
C LEU A 143 15.87 11.45 -18.26
N GLU A 144 15.68 11.25 -16.97
CA GLU A 144 16.56 11.68 -15.89
C GLU A 144 16.80 10.52 -14.91
N ALA A 145 17.85 10.65 -14.09
CA ALA A 145 18.13 9.63 -13.07
C ALA A 145 16.92 9.40 -12.16
N GLY A 146 16.51 8.14 -12.02
CA GLY A 146 15.31 7.72 -11.27
C GLY A 146 14.06 7.50 -12.12
N ASP A 147 14.06 7.89 -13.41
CA ASP A 147 12.92 7.65 -14.29
C ASP A 147 12.85 6.19 -14.73
N SER A 148 11.61 5.69 -14.89
CA SER A 148 11.32 4.42 -15.55
C SER A 148 11.24 4.62 -17.07
N ILE A 149 11.87 3.74 -17.83
CA ILE A 149 11.79 3.74 -19.29
C ILE A 149 10.49 3.05 -19.70
N CYS A 150 9.55 3.82 -20.24
CA CYS A 150 8.20 3.36 -20.53
C CYS A 150 8.04 2.62 -21.87
N ALA A 151 9.00 2.78 -22.80
CA ALA A 151 8.95 2.24 -24.17
C ALA A 151 10.36 1.93 -24.67
N ASP A 152 10.48 1.10 -25.71
CA ASP A 152 11.78 0.91 -26.36
C ASP A 152 12.05 2.06 -27.33
N GLY A 153 13.32 2.51 -27.37
CA GLY A 153 13.65 3.61 -28.25
C GLY A 153 15.13 3.79 -28.52
N ARG A 154 15.40 4.64 -29.52
CA ARG A 154 16.74 5.02 -29.96
C ARG A 154 17.14 6.34 -29.30
N LEU A 155 18.30 6.37 -28.69
CA LEU A 155 18.85 7.56 -28.05
C LEU A 155 19.13 8.67 -29.08
N LEU A 156 18.66 9.88 -28.76
CA LEU A 156 18.87 11.11 -29.53
C LEU A 156 19.96 11.96 -28.90
N GLU A 157 19.91 12.12 -27.58
CA GLU A 157 20.83 12.86 -26.74
C GLU A 157 21.16 12.03 -25.50
N CYS A 158 22.40 12.10 -25.05
CA CYS A 158 22.86 11.31 -23.91
C CYS A 158 23.97 12.09 -23.17
N ALA A 159 23.84 12.23 -21.86
CA ALA A 159 24.83 12.81 -20.96
C ALA A 159 25.06 11.87 -19.79
N SER A 160 26.15 11.09 -19.84
CA SER A 160 26.55 10.11 -18.82
C SER A 160 25.44 9.16 -18.38
N LEU A 161 24.58 8.73 -19.32
CA LEU A 161 23.43 7.90 -19.03
C LEU A 161 23.85 6.48 -18.61
N LYS A 162 23.34 6.00 -17.48
CA LYS A 162 23.45 4.61 -17.06
C LYS A 162 22.08 4.04 -16.77
N CYS A 163 21.80 2.85 -17.33
CA CYS A 163 20.51 2.18 -17.19
C CYS A 163 20.67 0.82 -16.49
N ALA A 164 19.79 0.53 -15.53
CA ALA A 164 19.67 -0.81 -14.96
C ALA A 164 18.82 -1.68 -15.89
N GLU A 165 19.42 -2.63 -16.56
CA GLU A 165 18.78 -3.50 -17.55
C GLU A 165 18.67 -4.95 -17.07
N SER A 166 18.85 -5.20 -15.78
CA SER A 166 18.83 -6.54 -15.18
C SER A 166 17.55 -7.34 -15.44
N ALA A 167 16.41 -6.64 -15.62
CA ALA A 167 15.15 -7.27 -15.98
C ALA A 167 15.14 -7.94 -17.37
N LEU A 168 16.01 -7.46 -18.29
CA LEU A 168 16.12 -7.95 -19.66
C LEU A 168 17.39 -8.78 -19.90
N THR A 169 18.51 -8.34 -19.34
CA THR A 169 19.82 -8.95 -19.61
C THR A 169 20.26 -9.94 -18.53
N GLY A 170 19.69 -9.84 -17.32
CA GLY A 170 20.12 -10.59 -16.12
C GLY A 170 21.37 -10.00 -15.45
N GLU A 171 22.02 -8.98 -16.05
CA GLU A 171 23.23 -8.34 -15.51
C GLU A 171 22.85 -7.34 -14.42
N SER A 172 23.48 -7.43 -13.24
CA SER A 172 23.16 -6.59 -12.08
C SER A 172 23.77 -5.19 -12.14
N LEU A 173 24.83 -5.00 -12.92
CA LEU A 173 25.51 -3.71 -13.05
C LEU A 173 24.80 -2.81 -14.07
N PRO A 174 24.66 -1.51 -13.79
CA PRO A 174 24.09 -0.57 -14.75
C PRO A 174 24.93 -0.46 -16.02
N VAL A 175 24.28 -0.51 -17.17
CA VAL A 175 24.91 -0.40 -18.50
C VAL A 175 25.08 1.07 -18.85
N GLU A 176 26.30 1.47 -19.22
CA GLU A 176 26.57 2.82 -19.74
C GLU A 176 26.10 2.92 -21.20
N LYS A 177 25.33 3.95 -21.52
CA LYS A 177 24.75 4.18 -22.82
C LYS A 177 25.48 5.28 -23.57
N ASP A 178 25.49 5.15 -24.89
CA ASP A 178 26.12 6.13 -25.80
C ASP A 178 25.26 6.35 -27.07
N LEU A 179 25.72 7.27 -27.93
CA LEU A 179 25.02 7.62 -29.18
C LEU A 179 25.64 6.96 -30.42
N ALA A 180 26.71 6.18 -30.26
CA ALA A 180 27.44 5.60 -31.38
C ALA A 180 26.55 4.68 -32.23
N ASP A 181 26.68 4.74 -33.53
CA ASP A 181 25.99 3.82 -34.42
C ASP A 181 26.60 2.41 -34.28
N ILE A 182 25.77 1.42 -34.27
CA ILE A 182 26.18 0.02 -34.05
C ILE A 182 26.02 -0.73 -35.37
N ASP A 183 27.13 -1.28 -35.88
CA ASP A 183 27.15 -2.09 -37.08
C ASP A 183 26.96 -3.57 -36.76
N GLY A 184 26.13 -4.23 -37.56
CA GLY A 184 25.89 -5.67 -37.45
C GLY A 184 24.75 -6.04 -36.49
N ASP A 185 24.55 -7.32 -36.28
CA ASP A 185 23.58 -7.84 -35.34
C ASP A 185 24.25 -8.11 -33.99
N VAL A 186 23.81 -7.41 -32.95
CA VAL A 186 24.40 -7.46 -31.60
C VAL A 186 23.36 -7.90 -30.57
N PRO A 187 23.80 -8.64 -29.52
CA PRO A 187 22.92 -9.01 -28.41
C PRO A 187 22.29 -7.78 -27.76
N LEU A 188 21.18 -7.98 -27.05
CA LEU A 188 20.38 -6.92 -26.43
C LEU A 188 21.22 -6.02 -25.49
N GLY A 189 22.05 -6.62 -24.63
CA GLY A 189 22.91 -5.91 -23.68
C GLY A 189 23.99 -5.02 -24.32
N ASP A 190 24.34 -5.30 -25.57
CA ASP A 190 25.37 -4.55 -26.32
C ASP A 190 24.78 -3.40 -27.15
N ARG A 191 23.44 -3.24 -27.18
CA ARG A 191 22.75 -2.15 -27.89
C ARG A 191 22.81 -0.87 -27.04
N LYS A 192 24.01 -0.30 -26.91
CA LYS A 192 24.27 0.86 -26.05
C LYS A 192 23.57 2.14 -26.51
N ASN A 193 23.17 2.23 -27.76
CA ASN A 193 22.47 3.36 -28.33
C ASN A 193 20.94 3.24 -28.24
N MET A 194 20.43 2.23 -27.52
CA MET A 194 19.00 2.02 -27.31
C MET A 194 18.68 2.00 -25.81
N VAL A 195 17.43 2.31 -25.49
CA VAL A 195 16.82 2.14 -24.17
C VAL A 195 15.61 1.23 -24.29
N PHE A 196 15.27 0.50 -23.20
CA PHE A 196 14.28 -0.55 -23.23
C PHE A 196 13.23 -0.38 -22.14
N SER A 197 11.99 -0.67 -22.50
CA SER A 197 10.83 -0.66 -21.59
C SER A 197 11.06 -1.56 -20.38
N GLY A 198 10.62 -1.10 -19.19
CA GLY A 198 10.77 -1.84 -17.93
C GLY A 198 12.15 -1.75 -17.29
N CYS A 199 13.06 -0.98 -17.88
CA CYS A 199 14.37 -0.63 -17.32
C CYS A 199 14.31 0.74 -16.61
N PHE A 200 15.35 1.06 -15.84
CA PHE A 200 15.40 2.29 -15.05
C PHE A 200 16.71 3.06 -15.30
N VAL A 201 16.61 4.40 -15.30
CA VAL A 201 17.77 5.28 -15.35
C VAL A 201 18.37 5.40 -13.95
N THR A 202 19.62 4.96 -13.79
CA THR A 202 20.34 5.04 -12.51
C THR A 202 21.19 6.29 -12.39
N TYR A 203 21.65 6.84 -13.53
CA TYR A 203 22.50 8.03 -13.55
C TYR A 203 22.41 8.75 -14.90
N GLY A 204 22.58 10.08 -14.90
CA GLY A 204 22.63 10.90 -16.12
C GLY A 204 21.26 11.31 -16.63
N ARG A 205 21.26 11.84 -17.86
CA ARG A 205 20.04 12.29 -18.57
C ARG A 205 20.11 11.97 -20.06
N ALA A 206 18.95 11.82 -20.68
CA ALA A 206 18.87 11.53 -22.12
C ALA A 206 17.55 11.99 -22.74
N ARG A 207 17.54 12.02 -24.08
CA ARG A 207 16.31 12.05 -24.88
C ARG A 207 16.33 10.88 -25.85
N PHE A 208 15.19 10.23 -26.03
CA PHE A 208 15.08 9.10 -26.96
C PHE A 208 13.79 9.17 -27.81
N LEU A 209 13.87 8.63 -29.02
CA LEU A 209 12.75 8.48 -29.92
C LEU A 209 12.11 7.11 -29.69
N VAL A 210 10.82 7.08 -29.40
CA VAL A 210 10.07 5.84 -29.20
C VAL A 210 9.93 5.07 -30.49
N THR A 211 10.40 3.84 -30.51
CA THR A 211 10.36 2.95 -31.67
C THR A 211 9.39 1.78 -31.52
N SER A 212 9.13 1.36 -30.27
CA SER A 212 8.19 0.27 -29.98
C SER A 212 7.48 0.49 -28.65
N THR A 213 6.20 0.10 -28.59
CA THR A 213 5.34 0.26 -27.40
C THR A 213 4.63 -1.06 -27.05
N GLY A 214 4.22 -1.21 -25.81
CA GLY A 214 3.41 -2.32 -25.29
C GLY A 214 3.99 -3.71 -25.60
N MET A 215 3.19 -4.57 -26.21
CA MET A 215 3.58 -5.95 -26.55
C MET A 215 4.66 -6.04 -27.65
N HIS A 216 4.96 -4.93 -28.34
CA HIS A 216 6.01 -4.88 -29.37
C HIS A 216 7.39 -4.51 -28.83
N THR A 217 7.51 -4.16 -27.52
CA THR A 217 8.78 -3.94 -26.84
C THR A 217 9.50 -5.27 -26.59
N GLU A 218 10.79 -5.22 -26.28
CA GLU A 218 11.55 -6.43 -25.87
C GLU A 218 10.92 -7.06 -24.59
N MET A 219 10.52 -6.23 -23.63
CA MET A 219 9.77 -6.71 -22.45
C MET A 219 8.43 -7.33 -22.83
N GLY A 220 7.73 -6.77 -23.81
CA GLY A 220 6.47 -7.32 -24.34
C GLY A 220 6.65 -8.69 -24.99
N ARG A 221 7.76 -8.90 -25.69
CA ARG A 221 8.12 -10.22 -26.28
C ARG A 221 8.38 -11.27 -25.19
N ILE A 222 9.10 -10.89 -24.13
CA ILE A 222 9.31 -11.78 -22.96
C ILE A 222 7.97 -12.09 -22.27
N ALA A 223 7.13 -11.08 -22.06
CA ALA A 223 5.81 -11.26 -21.46
C ALA A 223 4.90 -12.22 -22.28
N ALA A 224 4.99 -12.15 -23.62
CA ALA A 224 4.28 -13.08 -24.52
C ALA A 224 4.75 -14.53 -24.39
N LEU A 225 6.03 -14.76 -24.12
CA LEU A 225 6.62 -16.08 -23.87
C LEU A 225 6.26 -16.62 -22.48
N LEU A 226 6.14 -15.74 -21.48
CA LEU A 226 5.74 -16.05 -20.10
C LEU A 226 4.21 -16.12 -19.98
N LYS A 227 3.53 -16.93 -20.78
CA LYS A 227 2.08 -17.16 -20.66
C LYS A 227 1.72 -17.57 -19.24
N SER A 228 1.00 -16.69 -18.54
CA SER A 228 0.38 -16.88 -17.23
C SER A 228 1.33 -16.97 -16.02
N THR A 229 1.81 -15.85 -15.54
CA THR A 229 2.17 -15.76 -14.12
C THR A 229 0.86 -15.55 -13.35
N GLU A 230 0.39 -16.58 -12.63
CA GLU A 230 -0.74 -16.44 -11.70
C GLU A 230 -0.42 -15.35 -10.66
N GLU A 231 -1.38 -14.48 -10.36
CA GLU A 231 -1.23 -13.50 -9.28
C GLU A 231 -0.88 -14.23 -7.98
N LYS A 232 0.20 -13.79 -7.32
CA LYS A 232 0.63 -14.42 -6.06
C LYS A 232 -0.42 -14.14 -4.99
N LYS A 233 -1.00 -15.21 -4.44
CA LYS A 233 -1.93 -15.13 -3.30
C LYS A 233 -1.25 -14.53 -2.08
N THR A 234 -2.02 -13.82 -1.24
CA THR A 234 -1.51 -13.33 0.04
C THR A 234 -1.22 -14.49 1.01
N PRO A 235 -0.31 -14.34 1.99
CA PRO A 235 -0.05 -15.35 3.00
C PRO A 235 -1.33 -15.82 3.71
N LEU A 236 -2.26 -14.89 3.96
CA LEU A 236 -3.57 -15.18 4.53
C LEU A 236 -4.40 -16.09 3.61
N GLN A 237 -4.49 -15.75 2.31
CA GLN A 237 -5.21 -16.57 1.35
C GLN A 237 -4.62 -17.98 1.26
N VAL A 238 -3.29 -18.11 1.22
CA VAL A 238 -2.60 -19.40 1.23
C VAL A 238 -2.92 -20.21 2.50
N SER A 239 -2.88 -19.54 3.67
CA SER A 239 -3.19 -20.20 4.95
C SER A 239 -4.65 -20.67 5.02
N LEU A 240 -5.59 -19.88 4.50
CA LEU A 240 -7.01 -20.23 4.45
C LEU A 240 -7.30 -21.35 3.46
N ASP A 241 -6.66 -21.34 2.30
CA ASP A 241 -6.77 -22.44 1.30
C ASP A 241 -6.24 -23.76 1.89
N GLN A 242 -5.09 -23.72 2.58
CA GLN A 242 -4.55 -24.91 3.27
C GLN A 242 -5.47 -25.41 4.38
N PHE A 243 -6.06 -24.51 5.16
CA PHE A 243 -7.04 -24.86 6.19
C PHE A 243 -8.29 -25.48 5.56
N GLY A 244 -8.86 -24.83 4.55
CA GLY A 244 -10.02 -25.33 3.81
C GLY A 244 -9.78 -26.74 3.27
N ARG A 245 -8.61 -26.98 2.65
CA ARG A 245 -8.23 -28.29 2.15
C ARG A 245 -8.13 -29.34 3.26
N LYS A 246 -7.48 -29.02 4.39
CA LYS A 246 -7.38 -29.95 5.54
C LYS A 246 -8.74 -30.25 6.15
N LEU A 247 -9.59 -29.22 6.26
CA LEU A 247 -10.96 -29.37 6.74
C LEU A 247 -11.77 -30.28 5.82
N SER A 248 -11.73 -30.04 4.50
CA SER A 248 -12.44 -30.85 3.51
C SER A 248 -12.02 -32.31 3.55
N ILE A 249 -10.71 -32.60 3.64
CA ILE A 249 -10.22 -33.97 3.76
C ILE A 249 -10.74 -34.62 5.06
N GLY A 250 -10.66 -33.90 6.20
CA GLY A 250 -11.15 -34.41 7.48
C GLY A 250 -12.65 -34.77 7.42
N ILE A 251 -13.44 -33.92 6.77
CA ILE A 251 -14.88 -34.08 6.64
C ILE A 251 -15.20 -35.28 5.72
N LEU A 252 -14.50 -35.44 4.60
CA LEU A 252 -14.67 -36.58 3.72
C LEU A 252 -14.41 -37.90 4.44
N VAL A 253 -13.39 -37.96 5.31
CA VAL A 253 -13.12 -39.14 6.16
C VAL A 253 -14.30 -39.38 7.11
N ILE A 254 -14.84 -38.34 7.74
CA ILE A 254 -16.01 -38.46 8.63
C ILE A 254 -17.24 -38.93 7.82
N CYS A 255 -17.48 -38.36 6.64
CA CYS A 255 -18.58 -38.79 5.75
C CYS A 255 -18.48 -40.24 5.36
N ALA A 256 -17.27 -40.69 4.98
CA ALA A 256 -17.03 -42.09 4.61
C ALA A 256 -17.24 -43.04 5.82
N LEU A 257 -16.78 -42.65 7.01
CA LEU A 257 -16.98 -43.42 8.23
C LEU A 257 -18.47 -43.51 8.60
N LEU A 258 -19.19 -42.37 8.57
CA LEU A 258 -20.62 -42.34 8.87
C LEU A 258 -21.41 -43.17 7.87
N PHE A 259 -21.10 -43.05 6.59
CA PHE A 259 -21.71 -43.86 5.52
C PHE A 259 -21.50 -45.35 5.80
N ALA A 260 -20.26 -45.76 6.07
CA ALA A 260 -19.93 -47.16 6.39
C ALA A 260 -20.66 -47.65 7.66
N VAL A 261 -20.71 -46.85 8.73
CA VAL A 261 -21.44 -47.21 9.96
C VAL A 261 -22.93 -47.33 9.73
N SER A 262 -23.54 -46.38 8.99
CA SER A 262 -24.99 -46.41 8.68
C SER A 262 -25.36 -47.62 7.85
N VAL A 263 -24.59 -47.94 6.80
CA VAL A 263 -24.90 -49.06 5.89
C VAL A 263 -24.56 -50.43 6.51
N PHE A 264 -23.33 -50.61 7.03
CA PHE A 264 -22.84 -51.91 7.42
C PHE A 264 -23.15 -52.28 8.89
N LEU A 265 -23.28 -51.33 9.81
CA LEU A 265 -23.53 -51.61 11.23
C LEU A 265 -25.00 -51.41 11.60
N ARG A 266 -25.71 -50.48 10.95
CA ARG A 266 -27.13 -50.20 11.24
C ARG A 266 -28.10 -50.78 10.24
N GLY A 267 -27.63 -51.22 9.09
CA GLY A 267 -28.47 -51.77 8.02
C GLY A 267 -29.40 -50.71 7.40
N GLU A 268 -29.02 -49.41 7.47
CA GLU A 268 -29.80 -48.34 6.87
C GLU A 268 -29.79 -48.46 5.33
N ASN A 269 -30.81 -47.86 4.72
CA ASN A 269 -30.87 -47.77 3.25
C ASN A 269 -29.66 -46.95 2.76
N VAL A 270 -28.96 -47.49 1.75
CA VAL A 270 -27.77 -46.86 1.11
C VAL A 270 -28.08 -45.40 0.71
N MET A 271 -29.30 -45.13 0.22
CA MET A 271 -29.71 -43.80 -0.18
C MET A 271 -29.74 -42.81 1.03
N ASN A 272 -30.33 -43.21 2.16
CA ASN A 272 -30.37 -42.38 3.34
C ASN A 272 -28.97 -42.09 3.89
N ALA A 273 -28.13 -43.12 3.97
CA ALA A 273 -26.74 -42.99 4.39
C ALA A 273 -25.95 -42.06 3.44
N PHE A 274 -26.20 -42.14 2.13
CA PHE A 274 -25.61 -41.25 1.13
C PHE A 274 -26.08 -39.79 1.29
N LEU A 275 -27.38 -39.54 1.49
CA LEU A 275 -27.94 -38.21 1.71
C LEU A 275 -27.36 -37.56 2.99
N PHE A 276 -27.19 -38.33 4.06
CA PHE A 276 -26.48 -37.82 5.26
C PHE A 276 -25.03 -37.41 4.96
N ALA A 277 -24.31 -38.23 4.22
CA ALA A 277 -22.91 -37.95 3.86
C ALA A 277 -22.82 -36.66 2.99
N VAL A 278 -23.72 -36.52 2.01
CA VAL A 278 -23.81 -35.33 1.16
C VAL A 278 -24.18 -34.09 1.97
N ALA A 279 -25.20 -34.17 2.82
CA ALA A 279 -25.61 -33.07 3.69
C ALA A 279 -24.46 -32.62 4.62
N LEU A 280 -23.73 -33.59 5.19
CA LEU A 280 -22.56 -33.28 6.04
C LEU A 280 -21.42 -32.60 5.24
N ALA A 281 -21.13 -33.11 4.03
CA ALA A 281 -20.10 -32.51 3.17
C ALA A 281 -20.46 -31.06 2.80
N VAL A 282 -21.71 -30.80 2.38
CA VAL A 282 -22.19 -29.46 2.02
C VAL A 282 -22.20 -28.51 3.22
N ALA A 283 -22.64 -29.00 4.40
CA ALA A 283 -22.65 -28.17 5.62
C ALA A 283 -21.27 -27.70 6.06
N ALA A 284 -20.26 -28.43 5.70
CA ALA A 284 -18.94 -28.32 6.30
C ALA A 284 -17.97 -27.44 5.51
N ILE A 285 -18.13 -27.27 4.20
CA ILE A 285 -17.17 -26.59 3.34
C ILE A 285 -17.53 -25.10 3.23
N PRO A 286 -16.64 -24.20 3.68
CA PRO A 286 -16.88 -22.76 3.56
C PRO A 286 -16.49 -22.25 2.16
N GLU A 287 -17.35 -22.43 1.15
CA GLU A 287 -17.08 -22.08 -0.25
C GLU A 287 -16.74 -20.60 -0.46
N ALA A 288 -17.44 -19.69 0.24
CA ALA A 288 -17.27 -18.25 0.05
C ALA A 288 -16.04 -17.65 0.75
N LEU A 289 -15.24 -18.44 1.50
CA LEU A 289 -14.21 -17.91 2.39
C LEU A 289 -13.12 -17.10 1.65
N SER A 290 -12.53 -17.67 0.61
CA SER A 290 -11.46 -17.01 -0.16
C SER A 290 -11.98 -15.79 -0.92
N SER A 291 -13.18 -15.89 -1.51
CA SER A 291 -13.81 -14.79 -2.24
C SER A 291 -14.14 -13.60 -1.32
N ILE A 292 -14.66 -13.85 -0.14
CA ILE A 292 -14.99 -12.81 0.85
C ILE A 292 -13.72 -12.10 1.31
N VAL A 293 -12.63 -12.84 1.59
CA VAL A 293 -11.35 -12.22 1.98
C VAL A 293 -10.85 -11.28 0.88
N THR A 294 -10.90 -11.70 -0.39
CA THR A 294 -10.49 -10.88 -1.53
C THR A 294 -11.35 -9.62 -1.66
N ILE A 295 -12.67 -9.74 -1.49
CA ILE A 295 -13.60 -8.60 -1.51
C ILE A 295 -13.28 -7.62 -0.38
N VAL A 296 -13.07 -8.10 0.84
CA VAL A 296 -12.76 -7.26 2.01
C VAL A 296 -11.40 -6.56 1.84
N LEU A 297 -10.38 -7.25 1.33
CA LEU A 297 -9.10 -6.64 1.00
C LEU A 297 -9.27 -5.55 -0.07
N SER A 298 -10.07 -5.78 -1.11
CA SER A 298 -10.34 -4.80 -2.16
C SER A 298 -11.03 -3.53 -1.61
N PHE A 299 -12.01 -3.65 -0.73
CA PHE A 299 -12.60 -2.49 -0.07
C PHE A 299 -11.61 -1.76 0.85
N GLY A 300 -10.76 -2.52 1.54
CA GLY A 300 -9.68 -1.95 2.36
C GLY A 300 -8.70 -1.12 1.54
N THR A 301 -8.27 -1.62 0.38
CA THR A 301 -7.38 -0.90 -0.53
C THR A 301 -8.02 0.36 -1.12
N GLN A 302 -9.30 0.29 -1.51
CA GLN A 302 -10.03 1.48 -1.98
C GLN A 302 -10.12 2.57 -0.92
N LYS A 303 -10.34 2.17 0.35
CA LYS A 303 -10.34 3.13 1.45
C LYS A 303 -8.96 3.76 1.66
N MET A 304 -7.89 2.95 1.68
CA MET A 304 -6.51 3.43 1.81
C MET A 304 -6.15 4.40 0.68
N ALA A 305 -6.55 4.11 -0.56
CA ALA A 305 -6.31 4.99 -1.70
C ALA A 305 -7.00 6.37 -1.55
N ARG A 306 -8.22 6.41 -1.00
CA ARG A 306 -8.91 7.67 -0.67
C ARG A 306 -8.24 8.46 0.45
N GLU A 307 -7.46 7.79 1.28
CA GLU A 307 -6.67 8.34 2.39
C GLU A 307 -5.19 8.45 2.02
N HIS A 308 -4.90 8.71 0.75
CA HIS A 308 -3.56 8.99 0.20
C HIS A 308 -2.55 7.83 0.23
N ALA A 309 -2.98 6.59 0.49
CA ALA A 309 -2.12 5.41 0.47
C ALA A 309 -2.54 4.44 -0.66
N ILE A 310 -1.83 4.47 -1.80
CA ILE A 310 -2.09 3.59 -2.93
C ILE A 310 -1.37 2.26 -2.72
N ILE A 311 -2.12 1.18 -2.65
CA ILE A 311 -1.58 -0.18 -2.48
C ILE A 311 -1.29 -0.79 -3.84
N ARG A 312 -0.03 -1.13 -4.10
CA ARG A 312 0.41 -1.80 -5.34
C ARG A 312 0.38 -3.33 -5.23
N LYS A 313 0.59 -3.86 -4.03
CA LYS A 313 0.60 -5.31 -3.76
C LYS A 313 -0.39 -5.62 -2.63
N LEU A 314 -1.38 -6.48 -2.87
CA LEU A 314 -2.40 -6.84 -1.86
C LEU A 314 -1.79 -7.41 -0.56
N GLN A 315 -0.63 -8.07 -0.67
CA GLN A 315 0.10 -8.56 0.50
C GLN A 315 0.47 -7.45 1.48
N ALA A 316 0.66 -6.21 0.98
CA ALA A 316 0.96 -5.07 1.83
C ALA A 316 -0.19 -4.72 2.79
N VAL A 317 -1.46 -4.90 2.39
CA VAL A 317 -2.62 -4.65 3.27
C VAL A 317 -2.61 -5.55 4.50
N GLU A 318 -2.30 -6.83 4.29
CA GLU A 318 -2.19 -7.80 5.37
C GLU A 318 -0.98 -7.49 6.28
N GLY A 319 0.16 -7.18 5.67
CA GLY A 319 1.39 -6.80 6.35
C GLY A 319 1.22 -5.55 7.20
N LEU A 320 0.56 -4.50 6.67
CA LEU A 320 0.28 -3.25 7.38
C LEU A 320 -0.39 -3.49 8.74
N GLY A 321 -1.35 -4.41 8.81
CA GLY A 321 -2.02 -4.78 10.06
C GLY A 321 -1.11 -5.41 11.12
N SER A 322 0.10 -5.82 10.77
CA SER A 322 1.05 -6.52 11.64
C SER A 322 2.39 -5.81 11.79
N VAL A 323 2.56 -4.63 11.18
CA VAL A 323 3.78 -3.82 11.29
C VAL A 323 4.12 -3.54 12.75
N SER A 324 5.37 -3.82 13.11
CA SER A 324 5.92 -3.58 14.43
C SER A 324 7.08 -2.58 14.45
N VAL A 325 7.70 -2.35 13.28
CA VAL A 325 8.79 -1.38 13.10
C VAL A 325 8.53 -0.58 11.83
N ILE A 326 8.66 0.74 11.91
CA ILE A 326 8.62 1.64 10.74
C ILE A 326 9.98 2.33 10.64
N CYS A 327 10.77 1.97 9.63
CA CYS A 327 12.00 2.64 9.28
C CYS A 327 11.67 3.78 8.29
N SER A 328 11.77 5.02 8.76
CA SER A 328 11.42 6.19 7.94
C SER A 328 12.65 6.96 7.52
N ASP A 329 12.74 7.30 6.23
CA ASP A 329 13.65 8.35 5.81
C ASP A 329 13.23 9.68 6.44
N LYS A 330 14.18 10.55 6.73
CA LYS A 330 13.92 11.85 7.34
C LYS A 330 13.31 12.81 6.32
N THR A 331 14.02 13.01 5.20
CA THR A 331 13.75 14.08 4.23
C THR A 331 12.48 13.79 3.44
N GLY A 332 11.59 14.77 3.32
CA GLY A 332 10.36 14.65 2.55
C GLY A 332 9.26 13.79 3.19
N THR A 333 9.60 12.89 4.14
CA THR A 333 8.63 12.01 4.82
C THR A 333 8.29 12.53 6.22
N LEU A 334 9.27 12.62 7.12
CA LEU A 334 9.12 13.16 8.46
C LEU A 334 9.20 14.69 8.47
N THR A 335 9.92 15.25 7.51
CA THR A 335 10.12 16.68 7.30
C THR A 335 9.42 17.17 6.03
N GLN A 336 9.32 18.49 5.88
CA GLN A 336 8.58 19.12 4.78
C GLN A 336 9.32 19.08 3.43
N ASN A 337 10.61 18.67 3.41
CA ASN A 337 11.52 18.81 2.28
C ASN A 337 11.64 20.27 1.80
N LYS A 338 11.60 21.21 2.73
CA LYS A 338 11.54 22.63 2.47
C LYS A 338 12.40 23.38 3.48
N MET A 339 13.62 23.78 3.07
CA MET A 339 14.48 24.59 3.94
C MET A 339 13.75 25.85 4.38
N THR A 340 13.80 26.15 5.66
CA THR A 340 13.10 27.30 6.28
C THR A 340 14.05 28.00 7.24
N VAL A 341 14.18 29.31 7.12
CA VAL A 341 14.96 30.11 8.06
C VAL A 341 14.24 30.10 9.42
N LYS A 342 14.97 29.74 10.47
CA LYS A 342 14.45 29.66 11.85
C LYS A 342 15.01 30.75 12.73
N LYS A 343 16.27 31.16 12.52
CA LYS A 343 16.96 32.13 13.34
C LYS A 343 17.88 33.00 12.51
N LEU A 344 18.05 34.25 12.99
CA LEU A 344 19.00 35.25 12.49
C LEU A 344 19.97 35.57 13.61
N CYS A 345 21.20 35.92 13.28
CA CYS A 345 22.16 36.40 14.23
C CYS A 345 22.76 37.70 13.71
N THR A 346 22.47 38.82 14.39
CA THR A 346 23.00 40.15 14.10
C THR A 346 23.33 40.87 15.40
N GLY A 347 24.40 41.68 15.41
CA GLY A 347 24.79 42.47 16.60
C GLY A 347 25.04 41.62 17.85
N GLY A 348 25.56 40.41 17.71
CA GLY A 348 25.84 39.47 18.82
C GLY A 348 24.58 38.84 19.45
N GLN A 349 23.41 38.94 18.85
CA GLN A 349 22.16 38.38 19.37
C GLN A 349 21.55 37.35 18.38
N ILE A 350 21.10 36.23 18.94
CA ILE A 350 20.31 35.23 18.19
C ILE A 350 18.83 35.61 18.29
N ILE A 351 18.19 35.83 17.15
CA ILE A 351 16.81 36.30 17.01
C ILE A 351 16.02 35.24 16.25
N PRO A 352 14.84 34.78 16.75
CA PRO A 352 13.93 33.93 15.97
C PRO A 352 13.50 34.63 14.67
N ALA A 353 13.33 33.90 13.59
CA ALA A 353 12.96 34.46 12.28
C ALA A 353 11.61 35.20 12.30
N ASP A 354 10.65 34.72 13.09
CA ASP A 354 9.32 35.33 13.27
C ASP A 354 9.34 36.57 14.15
N GLY A 355 10.42 36.81 14.90
CA GLY A 355 10.69 38.00 15.71
C GLY A 355 11.65 39.00 15.07
N ALA A 356 12.00 38.80 13.79
CA ALA A 356 12.91 39.72 13.09
C ALA A 356 12.26 41.08 12.83
N ASP A 357 13.05 42.14 13.02
CA ASP A 357 12.64 43.55 12.78
C ASP A 357 13.53 44.16 11.69
N PHE A 358 13.12 44.05 10.44
CA PHE A 358 13.87 44.60 9.31
C PHE A 358 13.74 46.13 9.18
N SER A 359 13.13 46.84 10.11
CA SER A 359 13.28 48.28 10.27
C SER A 359 14.67 48.64 10.80
N ARG A 360 15.32 47.72 11.53
CA ARG A 360 16.69 47.86 12.04
C ARG A 360 17.71 47.74 10.89
N PRO A 361 18.64 48.70 10.79
CA PRO A 361 19.61 48.70 9.67
C PRO A 361 20.41 47.42 9.51
N GLU A 362 20.86 46.83 10.61
CA GLU A 362 21.70 45.60 10.63
C GLU A 362 20.95 44.39 10.06
N GLN A 363 19.70 44.20 10.51
CA GLN A 363 18.87 43.10 10.03
C GLN A 363 18.45 43.30 8.57
N ARG A 364 18.13 44.53 8.19
CA ARG A 364 17.80 44.87 6.78
C ARG A 364 19.00 44.65 5.86
N GLU A 365 20.21 44.93 6.31
CA GLU A 365 21.43 44.76 5.52
C GLU A 365 21.72 43.24 5.34
N LEU A 366 21.57 42.46 6.39
CA LEU A 366 21.70 41.01 6.32
C LEU A 366 20.66 40.41 5.34
N LEU A 367 19.40 40.82 5.41
CA LEU A 367 18.36 40.34 4.48
C LEU A 367 18.66 40.74 3.03
N ARG A 368 19.11 41.99 2.81
CA ARG A 368 19.53 42.45 1.48
C ARG A 368 20.66 41.61 0.91
N ALA A 369 21.67 41.31 1.73
CA ALA A 369 22.77 40.45 1.33
C ALA A 369 22.26 39.04 0.97
N ALA A 370 21.32 38.49 1.75
CA ALA A 370 20.71 37.21 1.50
C ALA A 370 19.93 37.13 0.15
N LEU A 371 19.14 38.19 -0.16
CA LEU A 371 18.35 38.28 -1.40
C LEU A 371 19.23 38.51 -2.64
N LEU A 372 20.22 39.39 -2.56
CA LEU A 372 21.07 39.75 -3.71
C LEU A 372 22.15 38.74 -4.02
N CYS A 373 22.69 38.07 -2.98
CA CYS A 373 23.68 37.01 -3.14
C CYS A 373 23.01 35.62 -3.22
N SER A 374 21.98 35.48 -4.07
CA SER A 374 21.24 34.24 -4.32
C SER A 374 20.82 34.16 -5.78
N ASP A 375 20.73 32.94 -6.32
CA ASP A 375 20.28 32.64 -7.68
C ASP A 375 18.84 32.13 -7.73
N ALA A 376 18.32 31.70 -6.60
CA ALA A 376 16.96 31.19 -6.50
C ALA A 376 15.89 32.28 -6.73
N THR A 377 14.77 31.89 -7.31
CA THR A 377 13.58 32.69 -7.50
C THR A 377 12.35 32.00 -6.91
N VAL A 378 11.45 32.77 -6.34
CA VAL A 378 10.17 32.31 -5.82
C VAL A 378 9.08 33.17 -6.45
N ASN A 379 8.07 32.53 -7.06
CA ASN A 379 6.94 33.23 -7.69
C ASN A 379 5.67 32.36 -7.63
N GLU A 380 4.55 32.89 -8.12
CA GLU A 380 3.26 32.18 -8.15
C GLU A 380 3.30 30.86 -8.94
N SER A 381 4.21 30.72 -9.90
CA SER A 381 4.38 29.49 -10.69
C SER A 381 5.27 28.43 -10.04
N GLY A 382 5.94 28.76 -8.93
CA GLY A 382 6.79 27.83 -8.17
C GLY A 382 8.11 28.42 -7.70
N GLU A 383 8.95 27.57 -7.19
CA GLU A 383 10.29 27.87 -6.64
C GLU A 383 11.35 27.25 -7.56
N VAL A 384 12.35 28.05 -7.94
CA VAL A 384 13.46 27.59 -8.78
C VAL A 384 14.77 27.95 -8.09
N GLY A 385 15.68 26.98 -7.92
CA GLY A 385 17.00 27.19 -7.33
C GLY A 385 17.32 26.22 -6.19
N ASP A 386 18.48 26.41 -5.57
CA ASP A 386 18.91 25.61 -4.41
C ASP A 386 17.95 25.83 -3.22
N PRO A 387 17.54 24.77 -2.50
CA PRO A 387 16.63 24.87 -1.34
C PRO A 387 17.13 25.83 -0.25
N THR A 388 18.44 25.97 -0.07
CA THR A 388 19.04 26.91 0.89
C THR A 388 18.80 28.34 0.46
N GLU A 389 18.90 28.62 -0.83
CA GLU A 389 18.65 29.96 -1.39
C GLU A 389 17.16 30.30 -1.46
N THR A 390 16.31 29.34 -1.83
CA THR A 390 14.85 29.57 -1.80
C THR A 390 14.37 29.91 -0.39
N ALA A 391 14.99 29.33 0.66
CA ALA A 391 14.70 29.69 2.05
C ALA A 391 15.01 31.16 2.37
N LEU A 392 16.10 31.69 1.82
CA LEU A 392 16.48 33.10 1.99
C LEU A 392 15.51 34.03 1.28
N VAL A 393 15.11 33.71 0.06
CA VAL A 393 14.13 34.51 -0.72
C VAL A 393 12.78 34.51 -0.01
N ARG A 394 12.29 33.35 0.46
CA ARG A 394 11.04 33.28 1.23
C ARG A 394 11.05 34.07 2.52
N LEU A 395 12.18 34.13 3.22
CA LEU A 395 12.29 35.00 4.38
C LEU A 395 12.00 36.46 3.97
N GLY A 396 12.56 36.93 2.85
CA GLY A 396 12.27 38.26 2.30
C GLY A 396 10.81 38.49 2.01
N GLU A 397 10.19 37.56 1.24
CA GLU A 397 8.77 37.64 0.88
C GLU A 397 7.84 37.67 2.11
N SER A 398 8.13 36.85 3.15
CA SER A 398 7.32 36.82 4.36
C SER A 398 7.28 38.14 5.11
N TYR A 399 8.24 39.03 4.86
CA TYR A 399 8.33 40.36 5.40
C TYR A 399 8.05 41.48 4.36
N GLY A 400 7.52 41.12 3.20
CA GLY A 400 7.13 42.05 2.14
C GLY A 400 8.29 42.60 1.32
N PHE A 401 9.43 41.92 1.30
CA PHE A 401 10.56 42.23 0.41
C PHE A 401 10.54 41.34 -0.81
N ASP A 402 10.18 41.91 -1.96
CA ASP A 402 10.19 41.24 -3.24
C ASP A 402 11.62 41.12 -3.78
N GLU A 403 12.04 39.87 -4.14
CA GLU A 403 13.39 39.62 -4.66
C GLU A 403 13.61 40.24 -6.05
N ALA A 404 12.59 40.20 -6.91
CA ALA A 404 12.67 40.74 -8.26
C ALA A 404 12.78 42.28 -8.22
N GLU A 405 12.05 42.97 -7.33
CA GLU A 405 12.20 44.39 -7.08
C GLU A 405 13.60 44.72 -6.56
N ALA A 406 14.10 43.93 -5.57
CA ALA A 406 15.42 44.14 -5.00
C ALA A 406 16.53 43.99 -6.06
N ARG A 407 16.48 42.96 -6.88
CA ARG A 407 17.44 42.69 -7.97
C ARG A 407 17.30 43.69 -9.11
N GLY A 408 16.10 44.15 -9.44
CA GLY A 408 15.86 45.22 -10.40
C GLY A 408 16.44 46.56 -9.96
N LYS A 409 16.35 46.88 -8.67
CA LYS A 409 16.89 48.09 -8.06
C LYS A 409 18.41 48.07 -7.90
N TYR A 410 18.99 46.88 -7.61
CA TYR A 410 20.41 46.69 -7.40
C TYR A 410 20.93 45.53 -8.31
N PRO A 411 21.05 45.78 -9.65
CA PRO A 411 21.44 44.72 -10.56
C PRO A 411 22.82 44.16 -10.24
N ARG A 412 23.02 42.89 -10.48
CA ARG A 412 24.30 42.20 -10.34
C ARG A 412 25.26 42.65 -11.44
N LEU A 413 26.41 43.18 -11.08
CA LEU A 413 27.43 43.70 -11.97
C LEU A 413 28.53 42.67 -12.26
N ALA A 414 28.85 41.83 -11.28
CA ALA A 414 29.79 40.73 -11.39
C ALA A 414 29.50 39.69 -10.34
N GLU A 415 30.04 38.49 -10.51
CA GLU A 415 29.89 37.37 -9.55
C GLU A 415 31.09 36.45 -9.52
N LEU A 416 31.27 35.79 -8.39
CA LEU A 416 31.99 34.56 -8.22
C LEU A 416 30.96 33.51 -7.79
N PRO A 417 30.59 32.56 -8.67
CA PRO A 417 29.56 31.56 -8.36
C PRO A 417 29.94 30.71 -7.15
N PHE A 418 28.96 30.02 -6.56
CA PHE A 418 29.24 29.09 -5.47
C PHE A 418 30.17 27.98 -5.94
N ASP A 419 31.18 27.72 -5.15
CA ASP A 419 32.11 26.64 -5.33
C ASP A 419 32.25 25.80 -4.06
N SER A 420 32.14 24.48 -4.19
CA SER A 420 32.09 23.55 -3.05
C SER A 420 33.40 23.43 -2.28
N ASP A 421 34.53 23.62 -2.94
CA ASP A 421 35.86 23.56 -2.30
C ASP A 421 36.16 24.86 -1.54
N ARG A 422 35.76 25.99 -2.14
CA ARG A 422 35.85 27.31 -1.56
C ARG A 422 34.76 27.60 -0.51
N LYS A 423 33.58 26.97 -0.65
CA LYS A 423 32.38 27.11 0.20
C LYS A 423 31.85 28.55 0.29
N LEU A 424 32.07 29.35 -0.69
CA LEU A 424 31.68 30.77 -0.77
C LEU A 424 30.99 31.06 -2.12
N MET A 425 30.14 32.08 -2.12
CA MET A 425 29.59 32.77 -3.28
C MET A 425 29.64 34.26 -3.05
N SER A 426 30.04 35.03 -4.08
CA SER A 426 30.12 36.48 -4.02
C SER A 426 29.43 37.13 -5.20
N THR A 427 28.73 38.24 -4.95
CA THR A 427 28.05 39.05 -5.99
C THR A 427 28.33 40.54 -5.78
N VAL A 428 28.45 41.31 -6.87
CA VAL A 428 28.77 42.71 -6.85
C VAL A 428 27.57 43.53 -7.28
N HIS A 429 27.22 44.56 -6.49
CA HIS A 429 26.08 45.43 -6.69
C HIS A 429 26.43 46.91 -6.45
N GLN A 430 25.76 47.78 -7.16
CA GLN A 430 25.79 49.22 -6.85
C GLN A 430 24.75 49.53 -5.77
N LEU A 431 25.17 49.58 -4.49
CA LEU A 431 24.31 49.90 -3.38
C LEU A 431 24.34 51.41 -3.08
N PRO A 432 23.44 51.94 -2.23
CA PRO A 432 23.45 53.36 -1.85
C PRO A 432 24.77 53.84 -1.29
N ASP A 433 25.50 52.97 -0.59
CA ASP A 433 26.77 53.26 0.06
C ASP A 433 27.96 53.14 -0.89
N GLY A 434 27.74 52.72 -2.13
CA GLY A 434 28.80 52.52 -3.14
C GLY A 434 28.80 51.14 -3.76
N LEU A 435 29.84 50.87 -4.55
CA LEU A 435 30.06 49.55 -5.18
C LEU A 435 30.42 48.52 -4.12
N THR A 436 29.58 47.55 -3.93
CA THR A 436 29.69 46.61 -2.81
C THR A 436 29.67 45.16 -3.29
N MET A 437 30.64 44.37 -2.84
CA MET A 437 30.62 42.92 -2.95
C MET A 437 29.92 42.35 -1.70
N LEU A 438 28.92 41.48 -1.95
CA LEU A 438 28.23 40.72 -0.92
C LEU A 438 28.67 39.25 -1.06
N THR A 439 29.06 38.65 0.07
CA THR A 439 29.55 37.26 0.12
C THR A 439 28.73 36.45 1.11
N LYS A 440 28.34 35.24 0.74
CA LYS A 440 27.74 34.26 1.63
C LYS A 440 28.54 32.96 1.61
N GLY A 441 28.49 32.20 2.70
CA GLY A 441 29.11 30.87 2.73
C GLY A 441 29.20 30.22 4.11
N ALA A 442 30.07 29.23 4.21
CA ALA A 442 30.31 28.52 5.45
C ALA A 442 30.95 29.41 6.53
N VAL A 443 30.50 29.24 7.77
CA VAL A 443 30.90 30.12 8.88
C VAL A 443 32.40 30.06 9.13
N ASP A 444 33.00 28.87 9.16
CA ASP A 444 34.42 28.63 9.33
C ASP A 444 35.25 29.43 8.30
N VAL A 445 34.97 29.28 7.03
CA VAL A 445 35.67 29.95 5.94
C VAL A 445 35.42 31.45 5.94
N MET A 446 34.22 31.90 6.23
CA MET A 446 33.85 33.32 6.27
C MET A 446 34.63 34.05 7.39
N LEU A 447 34.69 33.45 8.57
CA LEU A 447 35.38 34.08 9.73
C LEU A 447 36.89 34.33 9.49
N ASP A 448 37.54 33.37 8.78
CA ASP A 448 38.95 33.53 8.39
C ASP A 448 39.19 34.71 7.45
N ARG A 449 38.18 35.14 6.70
CA ARG A 449 38.23 36.21 5.69
C ARG A 449 37.66 37.55 6.18
N THR A 450 37.26 37.62 7.45
CA THR A 450 36.69 38.87 8.06
C THR A 450 37.72 39.69 8.84
N ARG A 451 37.43 40.97 9.04
CA ARG A 451 38.20 41.92 9.86
C ARG A 451 37.92 41.82 11.36
N LEU A 452 37.25 40.77 11.82
CA LEU A 452 36.86 40.61 13.22
C LEU A 452 38.08 40.31 14.12
N SER A 453 38.02 40.78 15.35
CA SER A 453 38.99 40.45 16.40
C SER A 453 38.90 38.97 16.81
N PRO A 454 39.93 38.38 17.41
CA PRO A 454 39.86 36.98 17.88
C PRO A 454 38.70 36.74 18.86
N GLU A 455 38.38 37.70 19.71
CA GLU A 455 37.26 37.63 20.68
C GLU A 455 35.90 37.58 19.97
N GLU A 456 35.70 38.45 18.98
CA GLU A 456 34.46 38.49 18.17
C GLU A 456 34.31 37.20 17.34
N LYS A 457 35.40 36.66 16.75
CA LYS A 457 35.35 35.37 16.05
C LYS A 457 34.94 34.24 16.97
N ALA A 458 35.54 34.17 18.18
CA ALA A 458 35.20 33.15 19.17
C ALA A 458 33.73 33.26 19.64
N GLU A 459 33.18 34.45 19.71
CA GLU A 459 31.77 34.63 20.05
C GLU A 459 30.82 34.14 18.93
N ILE A 460 31.14 34.45 17.68
CA ILE A 460 30.36 33.97 16.51
C ILE A 460 30.48 32.45 16.36
N GLU A 461 31.67 31.86 16.56
CA GLU A 461 31.87 30.41 16.58
C GLU A 461 30.98 29.75 17.64
N ARG A 462 30.93 30.29 18.85
CA ARG A 462 30.05 29.78 19.93
C ARG A 462 28.56 29.85 19.53
N MET A 463 28.12 30.97 18.92
CA MET A 463 26.75 31.10 18.41
C MET A 463 26.47 30.09 17.28
N ASN A 464 27.41 29.90 16.38
CA ASN A 464 27.32 28.89 15.32
C ASN A 464 27.22 27.46 15.90
N GLU A 465 28.00 27.16 16.93
CA GLU A 465 27.96 25.87 17.62
C GLU A 465 26.63 25.66 18.34
N GLU A 466 26.10 26.67 19.02
CA GLU A 466 24.76 26.65 19.65
C GLU A 466 23.65 26.39 18.63
N LEU A 467 23.69 27.06 17.48
CA LEU A 467 22.73 26.89 16.40
C LEU A 467 22.86 25.50 15.74
N SER A 468 24.10 25.04 15.52
CA SER A 468 24.37 23.73 14.93
C SER A 468 23.96 22.57 15.86
N GLN A 469 24.11 22.72 17.19
CA GLN A 469 23.62 21.75 18.19
C GLN A 469 22.09 21.61 18.17
N GLN A 470 21.36 22.65 17.69
CA GLN A 470 19.92 22.62 17.48
C GLN A 470 19.55 22.00 16.11
N GLY A 471 20.52 21.50 15.35
CA GLY A 471 20.30 20.90 14.03
C GLY A 471 20.12 21.89 12.89
N LEU A 472 20.43 23.17 13.12
CA LEU A 472 20.30 24.20 12.11
C LEU A 472 21.54 24.25 11.20
N ARG A 473 21.30 24.42 9.90
CA ARG A 473 22.34 24.77 8.92
C ARG A 473 22.57 26.26 8.96
N VAL A 474 23.81 26.68 9.18
CA VAL A 474 24.15 28.10 9.37
C VAL A 474 24.93 28.61 8.17
N LEU A 475 24.51 29.76 7.62
CA LEU A 475 25.23 30.52 6.62
C LEU A 475 25.70 31.86 7.21
N ALA A 476 26.95 32.22 6.93
CA ALA A 476 27.52 33.50 7.25
C ALA A 476 27.44 34.47 6.06
N PHE A 477 27.26 35.75 6.35
CA PHE A 477 27.19 36.85 5.38
C PHE A 477 28.23 37.93 5.70
N GLY A 478 28.85 38.44 4.64
CA GLY A 478 29.82 39.52 4.71
C GLY A 478 29.70 40.47 3.54
N LYS A 479 30.26 41.66 3.65
CA LYS A 479 30.37 42.65 2.58
C LYS A 479 31.76 43.27 2.52
N ARG A 480 32.11 43.79 1.34
CA ARG A 480 33.30 44.60 1.11
C ARG A 480 33.01 45.71 0.10
N MET A 481 33.52 46.94 0.40
CA MET A 481 33.45 48.02 -0.55
C MET A 481 34.56 47.87 -1.59
N LEU A 482 34.18 48.04 -2.85
CA LEU A 482 35.10 47.89 -4.02
C LEU A 482 35.27 49.23 -4.73
N THR A 483 36.38 49.34 -5.48
CA THR A 483 36.68 50.48 -6.32
C THR A 483 36.36 50.22 -7.79
N ALA A 484 36.26 48.95 -8.20
CA ALA A 484 35.89 48.50 -9.55
C ALA A 484 34.95 47.28 -9.50
N PRO A 485 34.06 47.09 -10.47
CA PRO A 485 33.09 45.98 -10.48
C PRO A 485 33.72 44.58 -10.75
N ALA A 486 34.88 44.53 -11.38
CA ALA A 486 35.58 43.25 -11.62
C ALA A 486 36.11 42.69 -10.31
N ILE A 487 35.83 41.42 -10.01
CA ILE A 487 36.30 40.70 -8.81
C ILE A 487 37.06 39.46 -9.13
N GLY A 488 38.08 39.16 -8.29
CA GLY A 488 38.83 37.93 -8.26
C GLY A 488 38.72 37.22 -6.92
N LEU A 489 39.34 36.06 -6.80
CA LEU A 489 39.34 35.25 -5.55
C LEU A 489 40.00 36.00 -4.35
N GLU A 490 40.97 36.87 -4.67
CA GLU A 490 41.71 37.70 -3.70
C GLU A 490 40.80 38.76 -3.06
N ASP A 491 39.67 39.13 -3.71
CA ASP A 491 38.75 40.15 -3.15
C ASP A 491 37.86 39.60 -2.04
N GLU A 492 37.71 38.25 -1.97
CA GLU A 492 36.97 37.58 -0.91
C GLU A 492 37.71 37.59 0.45
N ASN A 493 38.43 38.62 0.74
CA ASN A 493 39.16 38.83 1.99
C ASN A 493 38.82 40.21 2.54
N ASP A 494 39.20 40.50 3.78
CA ASP A 494 38.89 41.74 4.45
C ASP A 494 37.39 42.10 4.50
N LEU A 495 36.56 41.11 4.67
CA LEU A 495 35.12 41.27 4.72
C LEU A 495 34.66 41.88 6.03
N GLN A 496 33.68 42.78 5.95
CA GLN A 496 32.89 43.20 7.10
C GLN A 496 31.81 42.15 7.34
N PHE A 497 31.78 41.53 8.51
CA PHE A 497 30.78 40.57 8.90
C PHE A 497 29.40 41.22 9.06
N LEU A 498 28.33 40.64 8.49
CA LEU A 498 26.96 41.15 8.57
C LEU A 498 26.10 40.34 9.56
N GLY A 499 26.31 39.02 9.60
CA GLY A 499 25.54 38.14 10.48
C GLY A 499 25.46 36.71 10.01
N LEU A 500 24.67 35.91 10.75
CA LEU A 500 24.36 34.52 10.41
C LEU A 500 22.88 34.36 10.12
N ILE A 501 22.56 33.47 9.21
CA ILE A 501 21.19 32.96 8.96
C ILE A 501 21.19 31.47 9.18
N ALA A 502 20.36 31.01 10.10
CA ALA A 502 20.25 29.60 10.47
C ALA A 502 18.89 29.03 10.02
N MET A 503 18.93 27.90 9.31
CA MET A 503 17.79 27.28 8.67
C MET A 503 17.79 25.77 8.85
N MET A 504 16.64 25.17 8.70
CA MET A 504 16.46 23.73 8.69
C MET A 504 15.29 23.32 7.81
N ASP A 505 15.22 22.05 7.44
CA ASP A 505 14.01 21.42 6.92
C ASP A 505 13.16 20.99 8.13
N PRO A 506 12.07 21.71 8.45
CA PRO A 506 11.32 21.48 9.68
C PRO A 506 10.51 20.16 9.60
N PRO A 507 10.30 19.50 10.73
CA PRO A 507 9.37 18.39 10.77
C PRO A 507 7.97 18.84 10.36
N ARG A 508 7.20 17.93 9.77
CA ARG A 508 5.76 18.14 9.51
C ARG A 508 5.02 18.22 10.84
N GLU A 509 4.01 19.07 10.92
CA GLU A 509 3.22 19.23 12.15
C GLU A 509 2.58 17.92 12.60
N GLU A 510 2.11 17.11 11.64
CA GLU A 510 1.46 15.83 11.89
C GLU A 510 2.43 14.73 12.34
N SER A 511 3.72 14.84 12.01
CA SER A 511 4.72 13.80 12.30
C SER A 511 4.84 13.50 13.79
N LYS A 512 4.80 14.51 14.65
CA LYS A 512 4.88 14.33 16.10
C LYS A 512 3.69 13.54 16.66
N ALA A 513 2.49 13.88 16.22
CA ALA A 513 1.27 13.20 16.64
C ALA A 513 1.27 11.74 16.12
N ALA A 514 1.65 11.53 14.86
CA ALA A 514 1.74 10.21 14.25
C ALA A 514 2.79 9.30 14.91
N VAL A 515 3.96 9.84 15.27
CA VAL A 515 4.99 9.11 16.04
C VAL A 515 4.45 8.69 17.41
N GLY A 516 3.73 9.58 18.10
CA GLY A 516 3.05 9.27 19.37
C GLY A 516 2.03 8.16 19.23
N GLU A 517 1.22 8.17 18.18
CA GLU A 517 0.24 7.11 17.87
C GLU A 517 0.93 5.76 17.57
N CYS A 518 2.05 5.76 16.82
CA CYS A 518 2.87 4.57 16.60
C CYS A 518 3.33 3.95 17.92
N ILE A 519 3.93 4.75 18.80
CA ILE A 519 4.48 4.27 20.09
C ILE A 519 3.35 3.72 20.96
N ALA A 520 2.21 4.40 21.03
CA ALA A 520 1.04 3.95 21.78
C ALA A 520 0.49 2.62 21.22
N ALA A 521 0.58 2.41 19.91
CA ALA A 521 0.18 1.20 19.22
C ALA A 521 1.21 0.06 19.31
N GLY A 522 2.32 0.25 20.06
CA GLY A 522 3.40 -0.71 20.19
C GLY A 522 4.28 -0.85 18.96
N ILE A 523 4.22 0.12 18.03
CA ILE A 523 5.04 0.19 16.82
C ILE A 523 6.25 1.05 17.12
N ARG A 524 7.42 0.61 16.69
CA ARG A 524 8.67 1.34 16.89
C ARG A 524 9.01 2.17 15.64
N PRO A 525 8.90 3.51 15.69
CA PRO A 525 9.42 4.36 14.64
C PRO A 525 10.93 4.49 14.75
N ILE A 526 11.62 4.44 13.60
CA ILE A 526 13.08 4.56 13.48
C ILE A 526 13.35 5.55 12.36
N MET A 527 14.25 6.51 12.62
CA MET A 527 14.72 7.46 11.62
C MET A 527 15.99 6.94 10.96
N ILE A 528 16.02 6.93 9.64
CA ILE A 528 17.20 6.56 8.84
C ILE A 528 17.46 7.71 7.86
N THR A 529 18.68 8.29 7.87
CA THR A 529 18.98 9.46 7.04
C THR A 529 20.45 9.51 6.60
N GLY A 530 20.67 10.15 5.46
CA GLY A 530 22.02 10.55 5.00
C GLY A 530 22.59 11.76 5.76
N ASP A 531 21.77 12.47 6.53
CA ASP A 531 22.15 13.67 7.27
C ASP A 531 23.14 13.41 8.42
N HIS A 532 23.74 14.49 8.89
CA HIS A 532 24.62 14.48 10.06
C HIS A 532 23.86 14.10 11.32
N LYS A 533 24.49 13.35 12.21
CA LYS A 533 23.94 12.82 13.47
C LYS A 533 23.31 13.92 14.35
N VAL A 534 23.91 15.09 14.43
CA VAL A 534 23.41 16.20 15.26
C VAL A 534 22.05 16.68 14.76
N THR A 535 21.93 16.94 13.45
CA THR A 535 20.67 17.37 12.81
C THR A 535 19.59 16.32 12.95
N ALA A 536 19.92 15.04 12.64
CA ALA A 536 18.99 13.93 12.77
C ALA A 536 18.50 13.75 14.21
N SER A 537 19.41 13.88 15.20
CA SER A 537 19.07 13.76 16.62
C SER A 537 18.17 14.89 17.11
N ALA A 538 18.40 16.13 16.65
CA ALA A 538 17.57 17.27 17.02
C ALA A 538 16.13 17.07 16.56
N ILE A 539 15.93 16.75 15.28
CA ILE A 539 14.60 16.48 14.69
C ILE A 539 13.94 15.29 15.37
N ALA A 540 14.67 14.17 15.55
CA ALA A 540 14.14 12.97 16.18
C ALA A 540 13.70 13.17 17.63
N LYS A 541 14.37 14.04 18.39
CA LYS A 541 13.96 14.47 19.74
C LYS A 541 12.68 15.28 19.68
N GLU A 542 12.59 16.23 18.77
CA GLU A 542 11.43 17.12 18.62
C GLU A 542 10.15 16.34 18.32
N ILE A 543 10.21 15.34 17.42
CA ILE A 543 9.06 14.53 17.04
C ILE A 543 8.84 13.30 17.94
N GLY A 544 9.77 13.00 18.88
CA GLY A 544 9.63 11.94 19.88
C GLY A 544 10.11 10.55 19.45
N ILE A 545 10.87 10.43 18.36
CA ILE A 545 11.52 9.17 17.95
C ILE A 545 12.71 8.85 18.87
N LEU A 546 13.54 9.85 19.16
CA LEU A 546 14.68 9.70 20.06
C LEU A 546 14.26 10.05 21.49
N THR A 547 14.19 9.02 22.33
CA THR A 547 13.74 9.10 23.73
C THR A 547 14.87 8.69 24.70
N PRO A 548 14.79 9.05 26.00
CA PRO A 548 15.72 8.52 27.00
C PRO A 548 15.75 6.98 26.96
N GLY A 549 16.94 6.41 26.81
CA GLY A 549 17.14 4.96 26.69
C GLY A 549 17.30 4.44 25.27
N THR A 550 17.21 5.32 24.26
CA THR A 550 17.55 5.01 22.85
C THR A 550 18.70 5.88 22.36
N GLU A 551 19.40 5.40 21.33
CA GLU A 551 20.65 6.00 20.84
C GLU A 551 20.48 6.48 19.40
N ALA A 552 21.31 7.49 19.02
CA ALA A 552 21.57 7.88 17.66
C ALA A 552 22.99 7.46 17.25
N VAL A 553 23.13 6.77 16.13
CA VAL A 553 24.44 6.27 15.65
C VAL A 553 24.69 6.68 14.20
N GLU A 554 25.95 6.69 13.79
CA GLU A 554 26.37 6.90 12.39
C GLU A 554 26.56 5.57 11.67
N GLY A 555 26.42 5.58 10.34
CA GLY A 555 26.58 4.40 9.48
C GLY A 555 27.92 3.68 9.65
N ALA A 556 29.01 4.40 9.92
CA ALA A 556 30.34 3.82 10.19
C ALA A 556 30.35 2.81 11.36
N VAL A 557 29.46 3.00 12.37
CA VAL A 557 29.31 2.05 13.48
C VAL A 557 28.72 0.73 12.98
N ILE A 558 27.77 0.80 12.04
CA ILE A 558 27.11 -0.40 11.47
C ILE A 558 28.10 -1.15 10.55
N GLU A 559 28.93 -0.43 9.82
CA GLU A 559 29.90 -1.01 8.88
C GLU A 559 30.90 -1.94 9.56
N SER A 560 31.28 -1.62 10.81
CA SER A 560 32.21 -2.42 11.61
C SER A 560 31.59 -3.65 12.29
N MET A 561 30.24 -3.80 12.27
CA MET A 561 29.52 -4.89 12.93
C MET A 561 29.23 -6.05 11.97
N SER A 562 29.30 -7.28 12.48
CA SER A 562 28.68 -8.45 11.83
C SER A 562 27.15 -8.36 11.83
N ASP A 563 26.49 -9.17 11.01
CA ASP A 563 25.02 -9.19 10.98
C ASP A 563 24.42 -9.71 12.32
N GLU A 564 25.08 -10.64 13.00
CA GLU A 564 24.71 -11.12 14.33
C GLU A 564 24.80 -10.02 15.39
N GLU A 565 25.89 -9.27 15.40
CA GLU A 565 26.10 -8.13 16.31
C GLU A 565 25.07 -7.03 16.04
N LEU A 566 24.83 -6.71 14.79
CA LEU A 566 23.83 -5.72 14.40
C LEU A 566 22.41 -6.14 14.84
N ARG A 567 22.05 -7.41 14.71
CA ARG A 567 20.76 -7.94 15.17
C ARG A 567 20.55 -7.71 16.67
N GLU A 568 21.57 -7.87 17.51
CA GLU A 568 21.47 -7.60 18.94
C GLU A 568 21.54 -6.09 19.28
N PHE A 569 22.09 -5.30 18.39
CA PHE A 569 22.29 -3.86 18.59
C PHE A 569 21.07 -3.02 18.21
N VAL A 570 20.33 -3.35 17.11
CA VAL A 570 19.22 -2.53 16.59
C VAL A 570 18.15 -2.15 17.63
N PRO A 571 17.82 -2.93 18.71
CA PRO A 571 16.85 -2.50 19.70
C PRO A 571 17.26 -1.27 20.53
N ARG A 572 18.54 -0.93 20.58
CA ARG A 572 19.05 0.23 21.32
C ARG A 572 18.96 1.51 20.51
N VAL A 573 18.88 1.41 19.18
CA VAL A 573 19.01 2.53 18.26
C VAL A 573 17.66 2.95 17.70
N SER A 574 17.37 4.24 17.72
CA SER A 574 16.19 4.85 17.09
C SER A 574 16.52 5.80 15.93
N VAL A 575 17.81 6.21 15.80
CA VAL A 575 18.25 7.13 14.75
C VAL A 575 19.54 6.62 14.14
N TYR A 576 19.54 6.45 12.82
CA TYR A 576 20.71 6.10 12.01
C TYR A 576 21.02 7.27 11.08
N ALA A 577 22.19 7.89 11.25
CA ALA A 577 22.68 9.04 10.50
C ALA A 577 23.81 8.66 9.55
N ARG A 578 24.02 9.39 8.46
CA ARG A 578 25.06 9.14 7.44
C ARG A 578 25.10 7.68 6.97
N VAL A 579 23.92 7.12 6.67
CA VAL A 579 23.81 5.73 6.24
C VAL A 579 23.90 5.60 4.71
N SER A 580 24.60 4.56 4.25
CA SER A 580 24.61 4.14 2.86
C SER A 580 23.36 3.27 2.52
N PRO A 581 23.06 3.06 1.24
CA PRO A 581 21.98 2.13 0.83
C PRO A 581 22.15 0.72 1.40
N GLU A 582 23.36 0.20 1.49
CA GLU A 582 23.67 -1.11 2.07
C GLU A 582 23.33 -1.17 3.57
N HIS A 583 23.64 -0.11 4.31
CA HIS A 583 23.25 -0.02 5.73
C HIS A 583 21.73 -0.08 5.90
N LYS A 584 20.95 0.58 5.02
CA LYS A 584 19.48 0.53 5.06
C LYS A 584 18.98 -0.92 4.94
N ILE A 585 19.52 -1.70 4.02
CA ILE A 585 19.17 -3.12 3.84
C ILE A 585 19.51 -3.94 5.08
N ARG A 586 20.71 -3.76 5.64
CA ARG A 586 21.18 -4.50 6.83
C ARG A 586 20.32 -4.20 8.06
N ILE A 587 19.96 -2.94 8.28
CA ILE A 587 19.07 -2.53 9.38
C ILE A 587 17.69 -3.21 9.25
N VAL A 588 17.08 -3.15 8.06
CA VAL A 588 15.78 -3.79 7.79
C VAL A 588 15.86 -5.29 8.05
N ARG A 589 16.88 -5.98 7.52
CA ARG A 589 17.09 -7.41 7.72
C ARG A 589 17.28 -7.78 9.20
N ALA A 590 18.09 -7.03 9.94
CA ALA A 590 18.32 -7.26 11.36
C ALA A 590 17.02 -7.21 12.18
N TRP A 591 16.13 -6.28 11.87
CA TRP A 591 14.79 -6.23 12.50
C TRP A 591 13.89 -7.40 12.09
N GLN A 592 13.93 -7.81 10.80
CA GLN A 592 13.16 -8.96 10.31
C GLN A 592 13.62 -10.28 10.96
N GLU A 593 14.91 -10.48 11.14
CA GLU A 593 15.49 -11.67 11.81
C GLU A 593 15.12 -11.75 13.29
N ARG A 594 14.79 -10.63 13.93
CA ARG A 594 14.20 -10.60 15.28
C ARG A 594 12.71 -10.90 15.31
N GLY A 595 12.11 -11.28 14.18
CA GLY A 595 10.69 -11.62 14.07
C GLY A 595 9.75 -10.43 13.90
N ASN A 596 10.27 -9.23 13.62
CA ASN A 596 9.47 -8.03 13.37
C ASN A 596 8.99 -7.97 11.91
N LEU A 597 7.82 -7.35 11.70
CA LEU A 597 7.38 -6.89 10.39
C LEU A 597 7.80 -5.43 10.22
N VAL A 598 8.59 -5.20 9.19
CA VAL A 598 9.25 -3.91 8.94
C VAL A 598 8.60 -3.21 7.76
N ALA A 599 8.13 -1.98 7.98
CA ALA A 599 7.84 -1.02 6.92
C ALA A 599 9.07 -0.12 6.72
N MET A 600 9.43 0.15 5.46
CA MET A 600 10.56 1.04 5.11
C MET A 600 10.10 2.09 4.12
N THR A 601 10.40 3.36 4.38
CA THR A 601 10.12 4.45 3.45
C THR A 601 11.36 4.84 2.66
N GLY A 602 11.14 5.37 1.45
CA GLY A 602 12.20 5.94 0.63
C GLY A 602 11.64 6.63 -0.62
N ASP A 603 12.42 7.51 -1.22
CA ASP A 603 12.05 8.29 -2.40
C ASP A 603 13.02 8.12 -3.57
N GLY A 604 14.25 7.69 -3.32
CA GLY A 604 15.33 7.61 -4.29
C GLY A 604 15.62 6.23 -4.85
N VAL A 605 16.42 6.22 -5.91
CA VAL A 605 17.00 5.00 -6.50
C VAL A 605 17.78 4.20 -5.44
N ASN A 606 18.46 4.91 -4.55
CA ASN A 606 19.28 4.34 -3.48
C ASN A 606 18.46 3.59 -2.42
N ASP A 607 17.17 3.89 -2.31
CA ASP A 607 16.25 3.27 -1.35
C ASP A 607 15.59 2.01 -1.91
N ALA A 608 15.49 1.88 -3.22
CA ALA A 608 14.78 0.80 -3.86
C ALA A 608 15.17 -0.61 -3.37
N PRO A 609 16.45 -0.94 -3.15
CA PRO A 609 16.83 -2.24 -2.60
C PRO A 609 16.29 -2.45 -1.16
N ALA A 610 16.30 -1.43 -0.31
CA ALA A 610 15.78 -1.50 1.06
C ALA A 610 14.24 -1.58 1.07
N LEU A 611 13.56 -0.84 0.16
CA LEU A 611 12.11 -0.93 -0.05
C LEU A 611 11.68 -2.34 -0.47
N LYS A 612 12.45 -2.97 -1.35
CA LYS A 612 12.21 -4.35 -1.80
C LYS A 612 12.48 -5.39 -0.72
N GLN A 613 13.49 -5.16 0.14
CA GLN A 613 13.84 -6.02 1.27
C GLN A 613 12.79 -5.98 2.37
N ALA A 614 12.20 -4.82 2.65
CA ALA A 614 11.21 -4.66 3.70
C ALA A 614 9.95 -5.52 3.44
N ASP A 615 9.24 -5.89 4.52
CA ASP A 615 7.95 -6.57 4.39
C ASP A 615 6.94 -5.65 3.68
N ILE A 616 7.06 -4.33 3.93
CA ILE A 616 6.27 -3.29 3.26
C ILE A 616 7.20 -2.14 2.87
N GLY A 617 7.58 -2.09 1.59
CA GLY A 617 8.19 -0.88 1.03
C GLY A 617 7.13 0.20 0.82
N VAL A 618 7.45 1.42 1.21
CA VAL A 618 6.59 2.60 1.10
C VAL A 618 7.34 3.67 0.32
N ALA A 619 6.89 3.97 -0.89
CA ALA A 619 7.49 5.02 -1.72
C ALA A 619 6.72 6.33 -1.61
N MET A 620 7.45 7.44 -1.78
CA MET A 620 6.86 8.76 -1.91
C MET A 620 6.21 8.91 -3.30
N GLY A 621 5.06 9.55 -3.38
CA GLY A 621 4.30 9.73 -4.61
C GLY A 621 4.67 11.00 -5.37
N ILE A 622 4.98 12.08 -4.64
CA ILE A 622 5.34 13.40 -5.18
C ILE A 622 6.84 13.45 -5.48
N THR A 623 7.68 13.23 -4.47
CA THR A 623 9.14 13.32 -4.57
C THR A 623 9.80 12.02 -5.01
N GLY A 624 9.08 10.89 -4.92
CA GLY A 624 9.64 9.57 -5.18
C GLY A 624 9.88 9.29 -6.65
N THR A 625 11.06 8.70 -6.94
CA THR A 625 11.41 8.21 -8.28
C THR A 625 10.55 7.00 -8.66
N GLU A 626 10.38 6.77 -9.95
CA GLU A 626 9.63 5.61 -10.45
C GLU A 626 10.27 4.27 -10.00
N VAL A 627 11.60 4.24 -9.87
CA VAL A 627 12.34 3.07 -9.32
C VAL A 627 11.88 2.76 -7.90
N ALA A 628 11.79 3.79 -7.04
CA ALA A 628 11.33 3.62 -5.66
C ALA A 628 9.87 3.16 -5.62
N LYS A 629 9.01 3.78 -6.44
CA LYS A 629 7.59 3.41 -6.55
C LYS A 629 7.41 1.97 -7.02
N ASP A 630 8.23 1.50 -7.96
CA ASP A 630 8.16 0.12 -8.46
C ASP A 630 8.64 -0.92 -7.43
N ALA A 631 9.66 -0.61 -6.67
CA ALA A 631 10.17 -1.46 -5.59
C ALA A 631 9.15 -1.59 -4.44
N ALA A 632 8.31 -0.59 -4.22
CA ALA A 632 7.41 -0.49 -3.09
C ALA A 632 6.14 -1.34 -3.21
N GLY A 633 5.57 -1.71 -2.06
CA GLY A 633 4.23 -2.31 -1.96
C GLY A 633 3.12 -1.29 -1.78
N MET A 634 3.46 -0.05 -1.38
CA MET A 634 2.54 1.07 -1.15
C MET A 634 3.19 2.38 -1.60
N VAL A 635 2.39 3.29 -2.14
CA VAL A 635 2.81 4.64 -2.55
C VAL A 635 1.96 5.68 -1.83
N LEU A 636 2.60 6.69 -1.25
CA LEU A 636 1.92 7.81 -0.56
C LEU A 636 1.74 8.98 -1.53
N THR A 637 0.52 9.40 -1.80
CA THR A 637 0.26 10.52 -2.72
C THR A 637 0.50 11.90 -2.11
N ASP A 638 0.75 11.97 -0.81
CA ASP A 638 0.99 13.19 -0.02
C ASP A 638 2.37 13.22 0.65
N ASP A 639 3.20 12.21 0.44
CA ASP A 639 4.54 12.05 1.02
C ASP A 639 4.57 12.24 2.55
N ASN A 640 3.50 11.86 3.26
CA ASN A 640 3.34 12.16 4.69
C ASN A 640 3.47 10.90 5.57
N PHE A 641 4.32 10.96 6.59
CA PHE A 641 4.47 9.87 7.57
C PHE A 641 3.16 9.52 8.29
N ALA A 642 2.30 10.51 8.57
CA ALA A 642 1.01 10.29 9.21
C ALA A 642 0.10 9.36 8.38
N THR A 643 0.20 9.42 7.06
CA THR A 643 -0.54 8.53 6.15
C THR A 643 -0.10 7.08 6.28
N ILE A 644 1.17 6.80 6.60
CA ILE A 644 1.64 5.44 6.90
C ILE A 644 0.93 4.90 8.15
N VAL A 645 0.84 5.72 9.20
CA VAL A 645 0.18 5.34 10.47
C VAL A 645 -1.30 5.07 10.23
N GLN A 646 -1.95 5.93 9.44
CA GLN A 646 -3.34 5.72 9.03
C GLN A 646 -3.52 4.45 8.19
N ALA A 647 -2.58 4.13 7.29
CA ALA A 647 -2.59 2.89 6.53
C ALA A 647 -2.43 1.65 7.43
N VAL A 648 -1.57 1.71 8.44
CA VAL A 648 -1.43 0.65 9.46
C VAL A 648 -2.74 0.45 10.22
N LYS A 649 -3.38 1.53 10.66
CA LYS A 649 -4.69 1.51 11.33
C LYS A 649 -5.76 0.86 10.44
N ASN A 650 -5.79 1.22 9.15
CA ASN A 650 -6.67 0.60 8.18
C ASN A 650 -6.36 -0.89 7.99
N GLY A 651 -5.10 -1.27 7.86
CA GLY A 651 -4.68 -2.68 7.77
C GLY A 651 -5.12 -3.51 8.96
N ARG A 652 -4.98 -2.98 10.19
CA ARG A 652 -5.48 -3.62 11.42
C ARG A 652 -7.00 -3.80 11.42
N ASN A 653 -7.74 -2.80 10.97
CA ASN A 653 -9.20 -2.86 10.86
C ASN A 653 -9.66 -3.86 9.78
N VAL A 654 -9.03 -3.86 8.62
CA VAL A 654 -9.30 -4.83 7.53
C VAL A 654 -9.08 -6.25 8.03
N TYR A 655 -7.97 -6.52 8.72
CA TYR A 655 -7.70 -7.83 9.28
C TYR A 655 -8.72 -8.23 10.36
N ALA A 656 -9.08 -7.31 11.25
CA ALA A 656 -10.11 -7.55 12.27
C ALA A 656 -11.47 -7.89 11.62
N ASN A 657 -11.83 -7.20 10.53
CA ASN A 657 -13.07 -7.44 9.81
C ASN A 657 -13.05 -8.77 9.05
N ILE A 658 -11.92 -9.13 8.44
CA ILE A 658 -11.73 -10.47 7.86
C ILE A 658 -11.95 -11.55 8.93
N LYS A 659 -11.35 -11.37 10.11
CA LYS A 659 -11.49 -12.32 11.23
C LYS A 659 -12.96 -12.48 11.67
N LYS A 660 -13.73 -11.39 11.71
CA LYS A 660 -15.18 -11.42 12.01
C LYS A 660 -15.97 -12.21 10.97
N ALA A 661 -15.69 -11.97 9.68
CA ALA A 661 -16.34 -12.70 8.58
C ALA A 661 -16.01 -14.21 8.61
N ILE A 662 -14.74 -14.57 8.88
CA ILE A 662 -14.31 -15.96 9.05
C ILE A 662 -14.99 -16.61 10.24
N GLN A 663 -15.07 -15.93 11.39
CA GLN A 663 -15.78 -16.41 12.59
C GLN A 663 -17.24 -16.71 12.28
N PHE A 664 -17.93 -15.80 11.59
CA PHE A 664 -19.31 -15.96 11.18
C PHE A 664 -19.53 -17.23 10.33
N LEU A 665 -18.73 -17.40 9.28
CA LEU A 665 -18.82 -18.55 8.37
C LEU A 665 -18.52 -19.88 9.07
N LEU A 666 -17.40 -19.93 9.80
CA LEU A 666 -16.98 -21.19 10.44
C LEU A 666 -17.90 -21.63 11.57
N SER A 667 -18.43 -20.69 12.39
CA SER A 667 -19.36 -21.05 13.46
C SER A 667 -20.70 -21.54 12.90
N GLY A 668 -21.18 -20.91 11.83
CA GLY A 668 -22.37 -21.36 11.12
C GLY A 668 -22.24 -22.78 10.53
N ASN A 669 -21.10 -23.06 9.87
CA ASN A 669 -20.80 -24.40 9.34
C ASN A 669 -20.66 -25.44 10.46
N THR A 670 -20.01 -25.08 11.57
CA THR A 670 -19.91 -25.94 12.76
C THR A 670 -21.29 -26.34 13.28
N ALA A 671 -22.25 -25.39 13.29
CA ALA A 671 -23.61 -25.67 13.72
C ALA A 671 -24.32 -26.69 12.80
N GLY A 672 -24.17 -26.52 11.47
CA GLY A 672 -24.70 -27.49 10.50
C GLY A 672 -24.10 -28.88 10.65
N ILE A 673 -22.75 -28.97 10.77
CA ILE A 673 -22.03 -30.23 11.00
C ILE A 673 -22.54 -30.94 12.24
N LEU A 674 -22.61 -30.23 13.38
CA LEU A 674 -23.04 -30.81 14.66
C LEU A 674 -24.50 -31.30 14.59
N THR A 675 -25.38 -30.58 13.91
CA THR A 675 -26.78 -30.98 13.74
C THR A 675 -26.92 -32.24 12.90
N VAL A 676 -26.23 -32.33 11.75
CA VAL A 676 -26.26 -33.53 10.88
C VAL A 676 -25.63 -34.71 11.60
N LEU A 677 -24.50 -34.51 12.26
CA LEU A 677 -23.81 -35.56 13.01
C LEU A 677 -24.69 -36.11 14.16
N TYR A 678 -25.37 -35.22 14.90
CA TYR A 678 -26.30 -35.60 15.94
C TYR A 678 -27.44 -36.48 15.40
N ALA A 679 -28.11 -35.99 14.33
CA ALA A 679 -29.23 -36.73 13.73
C ALA A 679 -28.80 -38.11 13.21
N SER A 680 -27.64 -38.19 12.54
CA SER A 680 -27.08 -39.48 12.08
C SER A 680 -26.76 -40.40 13.23
N LEU A 681 -26.10 -39.94 14.28
CA LEU A 681 -25.74 -40.78 15.45
C LEU A 681 -26.97 -41.20 16.26
N ALA A 682 -28.01 -40.39 16.29
CA ALA A 682 -29.25 -40.71 17.00
C ALA A 682 -30.25 -41.59 16.18
N GLY A 683 -29.93 -41.88 14.91
CA GLY A 683 -30.83 -42.64 14.03
C GLY A 683 -32.09 -41.88 13.64
N LEU A 684 -32.00 -40.56 13.57
CA LEU A 684 -33.13 -39.65 13.25
C LEU A 684 -33.17 -39.39 11.73
N PRO A 685 -34.26 -38.89 11.17
CA PRO A 685 -34.32 -38.46 9.78
C PRO A 685 -33.32 -37.39 9.44
N VAL A 686 -32.95 -37.25 8.13
CA VAL A 686 -32.02 -36.24 7.64
C VAL A 686 -32.55 -34.83 8.02
N PRO A 687 -31.77 -34.00 8.78
CA PRO A 687 -32.25 -32.71 9.26
C PRO A 687 -32.27 -31.64 8.17
N PHE A 688 -31.44 -31.77 7.11
CA PHE A 688 -31.36 -30.80 6.02
C PHE A 688 -31.30 -31.51 4.67
N ALA A 689 -32.10 -31.05 3.73
CA ALA A 689 -31.88 -31.34 2.31
C ALA A 689 -30.61 -30.58 1.83
N ALA A 690 -29.95 -31.09 0.80
CA ALA A 690 -28.77 -30.42 0.22
C ALA A 690 -29.08 -28.97 -0.23
N VAL A 691 -30.28 -28.73 -0.76
CA VAL A 691 -30.76 -27.41 -1.18
C VAL A 691 -30.84 -26.42 -0.01
N HIS A 692 -31.21 -26.87 1.21
CA HIS A 692 -31.25 -26.02 2.41
C HIS A 692 -29.88 -25.44 2.75
N LEU A 693 -28.86 -26.31 2.75
CA LEU A 693 -27.49 -25.91 3.09
C LEU A 693 -26.85 -25.01 2.03
N LEU A 694 -27.15 -25.30 0.76
CA LEU A 694 -26.73 -24.43 -0.35
C LEU A 694 -27.42 -23.06 -0.31
N PHE A 695 -28.71 -23.01 -0.01
CA PHE A 695 -29.41 -21.75 0.21
C PHE A 695 -28.76 -20.93 1.32
N ILE A 696 -28.44 -21.57 2.44
CA ILE A 696 -27.79 -20.91 3.56
C ILE A 696 -26.41 -20.40 3.15
N ASN A 697 -25.54 -21.25 2.66
CA ASN A 697 -24.15 -20.91 2.36
C ASN A 697 -24.02 -19.83 1.27
N LEU A 698 -24.90 -19.85 0.29
CA LEU A 698 -24.81 -18.99 -0.87
C LEU A 698 -25.59 -17.68 -0.70
N LEU A 699 -26.87 -17.78 -0.33
CA LEU A 699 -27.77 -16.61 -0.31
C LEU A 699 -27.73 -15.88 1.02
N THR A 700 -27.74 -16.60 2.14
CA THR A 700 -27.90 -15.96 3.45
C THR A 700 -26.60 -15.71 4.19
N ASP A 701 -25.52 -16.41 3.86
CA ASP A 701 -24.20 -16.22 4.52
C ASP A 701 -23.32 -15.22 3.80
N SER A 702 -23.34 -15.21 2.46
CA SER A 702 -22.43 -14.35 1.68
C SER A 702 -22.64 -12.86 1.98
N LEU A 703 -23.89 -12.40 2.07
CA LEU A 703 -24.20 -11.00 2.32
C LEU A 703 -23.77 -10.52 3.72
N PRO A 704 -24.12 -11.21 4.84
CA PRO A 704 -23.63 -10.83 6.16
C PRO A 704 -22.11 -10.93 6.30
N ALA A 705 -21.45 -11.91 5.68
CA ALA A 705 -20.00 -12.05 5.73
C ALA A 705 -19.30 -10.87 5.03
N ILE A 706 -19.79 -10.43 3.85
CA ILE A 706 -19.30 -9.22 3.18
C ILE A 706 -19.59 -7.99 4.05
N ALA A 707 -20.79 -7.89 4.63
CA ALA A 707 -21.18 -6.78 5.48
C ALA A 707 -20.32 -6.66 6.76
N LEU A 708 -19.89 -7.79 7.34
CA LEU A 708 -18.91 -7.84 8.43
C LEU A 708 -17.53 -7.38 7.97
N GLY A 709 -17.16 -7.68 6.73
CA GLY A 709 -15.95 -7.14 6.10
C GLY A 709 -15.96 -5.61 5.95
N LEU A 710 -17.16 -5.02 5.86
CA LEU A 710 -17.40 -3.57 5.79
C LEU A 710 -17.73 -2.95 7.17
N GLU A 711 -17.47 -3.64 8.27
CA GLU A 711 -17.68 -3.09 9.62
C GLU A 711 -16.92 -1.78 9.78
N PRO A 712 -17.55 -0.73 10.36
CA PRO A 712 -16.89 0.55 10.59
C PRO A 712 -15.57 0.40 11.33
N HIS A 713 -14.55 1.16 10.89
CA HIS A 713 -13.23 1.14 11.49
C HIS A 713 -13.28 1.69 12.92
N SER A 714 -12.46 1.12 13.78
CA SER A 714 -12.34 1.50 15.19
C SER A 714 -10.91 1.96 15.48
N ASP A 715 -10.79 3.03 16.26
CA ASP A 715 -9.50 3.50 16.77
C ASP A 715 -8.91 2.57 17.84
N ALA A 716 -9.75 1.73 18.43
CA ALA A 716 -9.32 0.77 19.45
C ALA A 716 -8.26 -0.22 18.96
N VAL A 717 -8.16 -0.47 17.65
CA VAL A 717 -7.13 -1.35 17.06
C VAL A 717 -5.72 -0.79 17.26
N MET A 718 -5.57 0.52 17.45
CA MET A 718 -4.29 1.17 17.73
C MET A 718 -3.88 1.09 19.23
N GLN A 719 -4.73 0.54 20.09
CA GLN A 719 -4.39 0.23 21.48
C GLN A 719 -3.86 -1.21 21.65
N GLU A 720 -3.93 -2.00 20.59
CA GLU A 720 -3.44 -3.37 20.57
C GLU A 720 -1.97 -3.42 20.09
N LYS A 721 -1.16 -4.30 20.70
CA LYS A 721 0.21 -4.52 20.23
C LYS A 721 0.23 -5.18 18.85
N PRO A 722 1.28 -4.96 18.05
CA PRO A 722 1.46 -5.64 16.77
C PRO A 722 1.44 -7.16 16.96
N ARG A 723 0.85 -7.87 16.01
CA ARG A 723 0.81 -9.33 16.03
C ARG A 723 2.18 -9.90 15.66
N PRO A 724 2.61 -10.97 16.30
CA PRO A 724 3.82 -11.70 15.88
C PRO A 724 3.68 -12.21 14.43
N ARG A 725 4.78 -12.23 13.70
CA ARG A 725 4.84 -12.73 12.30
C ARG A 725 4.33 -14.17 12.15
N SER A 726 4.50 -14.99 13.19
CA SER A 726 4.10 -16.40 13.21
C SER A 726 2.63 -16.62 13.57
N GLU A 727 1.89 -15.58 13.99
CA GLU A 727 0.51 -15.72 14.45
C GLU A 727 -0.47 -15.68 13.28
N GLY A 728 -1.04 -16.83 12.95
CA GLY A 728 -2.12 -16.92 11.97
C GLY A 728 -3.49 -16.51 12.54
N ILE A 729 -4.50 -16.39 11.67
CA ILE A 729 -5.89 -16.08 12.06
C ILE A 729 -6.51 -17.17 12.94
N LEU A 730 -6.21 -18.44 12.68
CA LEU A 730 -6.83 -19.60 13.31
C LEU A 730 -6.13 -19.99 14.61
N THR A 731 -6.13 -19.08 15.56
CA THR A 731 -5.58 -19.35 16.89
C THR A 731 -6.48 -20.27 17.71
N LYS A 732 -5.92 -20.99 18.71
CA LYS A 732 -6.71 -21.87 19.60
C LYS A 732 -7.90 -21.14 20.28
N PRO A 733 -7.73 -19.92 20.84
CA PRO A 733 -8.86 -19.18 21.40
C PRO A 733 -9.93 -18.82 20.37
N PHE A 734 -9.53 -18.52 19.13
CA PHE A 734 -10.45 -18.22 18.04
C PHE A 734 -11.28 -19.45 17.66
N LEU A 735 -10.63 -20.59 17.46
CA LEU A 735 -11.32 -21.87 17.16
C LEU A 735 -12.25 -22.31 18.29
N LEU A 736 -11.87 -22.10 19.54
CA LEU A 736 -12.74 -22.37 20.69
C LEU A 736 -13.99 -21.46 20.69
N SER A 737 -13.85 -20.19 20.30
CA SER A 737 -15.02 -19.29 20.13
C SER A 737 -15.92 -19.79 19.01
N VAL A 738 -15.37 -20.12 17.84
CA VAL A 738 -16.10 -20.69 16.71
C VAL A 738 -16.87 -21.95 17.14
N GLY A 739 -16.22 -22.86 17.83
CA GLY A 739 -16.83 -24.11 18.32
C GLY A 739 -17.95 -23.87 19.33
N THR A 740 -17.74 -23.00 20.30
CA THR A 740 -18.78 -22.70 21.32
C THR A 740 -19.98 -21.97 20.75
N GLU A 741 -19.78 -21.00 19.82
CA GLU A 741 -20.84 -20.26 19.17
C GLU A 741 -21.63 -21.18 18.21
N GLY A 742 -20.91 -22.04 17.44
CA GLY A 742 -21.52 -23.06 16.59
C GLY A 742 -22.33 -24.09 17.38
N LEU A 743 -21.85 -24.52 18.55
CA LEU A 743 -22.59 -25.43 19.44
C LEU A 743 -23.93 -24.83 19.93
N VAL A 744 -23.94 -23.56 20.33
CA VAL A 744 -25.18 -22.88 20.75
C VAL A 744 -26.20 -22.83 19.63
N ILE A 745 -25.77 -22.52 18.40
CA ILE A 745 -26.65 -22.50 17.22
C ILE A 745 -27.13 -23.91 16.89
N ALA A 746 -26.26 -24.93 16.98
CA ALA A 746 -26.61 -26.31 16.77
C ALA A 746 -27.69 -26.79 17.76
N LEU A 747 -27.52 -26.46 19.05
CA LEU A 747 -28.51 -26.83 20.07
C LEU A 747 -29.88 -26.22 19.79
N ALA A 748 -29.94 -24.92 19.42
CA ALA A 748 -31.18 -24.28 19.01
C ALA A 748 -31.84 -24.98 17.80
N THR A 749 -31.04 -25.36 16.82
CA THR A 749 -31.48 -26.06 15.62
C THR A 749 -31.98 -27.48 15.93
N ILE A 750 -31.26 -28.22 16.81
CA ILE A 750 -31.66 -29.57 17.24
C ILE A 750 -32.99 -29.52 18.02
N ILE A 751 -33.18 -28.55 18.90
CA ILE A 751 -34.42 -28.36 19.61
C ILE A 751 -35.59 -28.09 18.64
N ALA A 752 -35.38 -27.20 17.65
CA ALA A 752 -36.37 -26.93 16.61
C ALA A 752 -36.68 -28.19 15.79
N PHE A 753 -35.69 -29.00 15.46
CA PHE A 753 -35.85 -30.26 14.76
C PHE A 753 -36.74 -31.25 15.56
N HIS A 754 -36.51 -31.41 16.87
CA HIS A 754 -37.33 -32.27 17.71
C HIS A 754 -38.76 -31.77 17.87
N ILE A 755 -38.97 -30.45 18.00
CA ILE A 755 -40.31 -29.86 18.01
C ILE A 755 -41.05 -30.18 16.71
N GLY A 756 -40.38 -30.05 15.56
CA GLY A 756 -40.90 -30.38 14.25
C GLY A 756 -41.29 -31.85 14.11
N LEU A 757 -40.40 -32.77 14.60
CA LEU A 757 -40.68 -34.20 14.59
C LEU A 757 -41.95 -34.55 15.38
N ALA A 758 -42.15 -33.92 16.54
CA ALA A 758 -43.31 -34.12 17.39
C ALA A 758 -44.60 -33.51 16.80
N SER A 759 -44.50 -32.47 15.96
CA SER A 759 -45.61 -31.69 15.46
C SER A 759 -46.13 -32.15 14.09
N GLY A 760 -45.26 -32.66 13.18
CA GLY A 760 -45.66 -32.96 11.81
C GLY A 760 -44.76 -33.92 11.06
N GLY A 761 -43.87 -34.67 11.77
CA GLY A 761 -43.02 -35.66 11.18
C GLY A 761 -41.75 -35.13 10.52
N ALA A 762 -41.11 -35.91 9.69
CA ALA A 762 -39.75 -35.64 9.14
C ALA A 762 -39.68 -34.36 8.27
N ALA A 763 -40.68 -34.09 7.44
CA ALA A 763 -40.71 -32.91 6.55
C ALA A 763 -40.78 -31.58 7.35
N VAL A 764 -41.70 -31.54 8.36
CA VAL A 764 -41.83 -30.37 9.23
C VAL A 764 -40.56 -30.19 10.07
N ALA A 765 -39.96 -31.27 10.56
CA ALA A 765 -38.73 -31.25 11.32
C ALA A 765 -37.56 -30.67 10.50
N SER A 766 -37.38 -31.13 9.25
CA SER A 766 -36.34 -30.62 8.32
C SER A 766 -36.56 -29.11 8.03
N THR A 767 -37.81 -28.69 7.76
CA THR A 767 -38.14 -27.29 7.54
C THR A 767 -37.85 -26.43 8.76
N MET A 768 -38.23 -26.86 9.97
CA MET A 768 -37.95 -26.15 11.21
C MET A 768 -36.44 -26.05 11.49
N ALA A 769 -35.68 -27.12 11.26
CA ALA A 769 -34.22 -27.13 11.40
C ALA A 769 -33.60 -26.14 10.41
N PHE A 770 -33.98 -26.20 9.14
CA PHE A 770 -33.53 -25.28 8.10
C PHE A 770 -33.80 -23.81 8.45
N ALA A 771 -35.02 -23.49 8.75
CA ALA A 771 -35.43 -22.11 9.04
C ALA A 771 -34.73 -21.57 10.32
N THR A 772 -34.65 -22.40 11.37
CA THR A 772 -33.96 -22.03 12.61
C THR A 772 -32.47 -21.84 12.39
N LEU A 773 -31.79 -22.73 11.68
CA LEU A 773 -30.36 -22.59 11.36
C LEU A 773 -30.11 -21.31 10.55
N CYS A 774 -30.89 -21.08 9.50
CA CYS A 774 -30.79 -19.91 8.63
C CYS A 774 -30.95 -18.61 9.44
N LEU A 775 -32.03 -18.49 10.22
CA LEU A 775 -32.32 -17.28 10.99
C LEU A 775 -31.33 -17.08 12.15
N SER A 776 -30.92 -18.16 12.81
CA SER A 776 -29.86 -18.10 13.84
C SER A 776 -28.53 -17.58 13.28
N ARG A 777 -28.16 -17.99 12.08
CA ARG A 777 -26.96 -17.50 11.40
C ARG A 777 -27.08 -16.01 11.05
N LEU A 778 -28.22 -15.55 10.55
CA LEU A 778 -28.47 -14.13 10.31
C LEU A 778 -28.31 -13.30 11.59
N PHE A 779 -28.89 -13.74 12.70
CA PHE A 779 -28.70 -13.10 14.01
C PHE A 779 -27.25 -13.18 14.49
N HIS A 780 -26.56 -14.29 14.20
CA HIS A 780 -25.17 -14.48 14.59
C HIS A 780 -24.24 -13.46 13.92
N GLY A 781 -24.58 -12.91 12.76
CA GLY A 781 -23.85 -11.79 12.17
C GLY A 781 -23.67 -10.62 13.15
N PHE A 782 -24.67 -10.30 13.97
CA PHE A 782 -24.56 -9.28 15.01
C PHE A 782 -23.65 -9.72 16.18
N ASN A 783 -23.58 -11.02 16.47
CA ASN A 783 -22.65 -11.54 17.46
C ASN A 783 -21.19 -11.37 17.00
N CYS A 784 -20.92 -11.51 15.72
CA CYS A 784 -19.56 -11.44 15.17
C CYS A 784 -19.00 -10.02 15.05
N LYS A 785 -19.81 -8.97 15.24
CA LYS A 785 -19.37 -7.57 15.18
C LYS A 785 -18.26 -7.22 16.16
N SER A 786 -18.28 -7.81 17.35
CA SER A 786 -17.33 -7.51 18.43
C SER A 786 -17.07 -8.74 19.31
N GLY A 787 -15.91 -8.78 19.92
CA GLY A 787 -15.60 -9.72 21.01
C GLY A 787 -16.34 -9.40 22.34
N ARG A 788 -16.88 -8.19 22.47
CA ARG A 788 -17.73 -7.74 23.60
C ARG A 788 -19.20 -7.80 23.24
N PRO A 789 -20.11 -7.85 24.23
CA PRO A 789 -21.53 -7.77 23.96
C PRO A 789 -21.91 -6.48 23.23
N VAL A 790 -22.76 -6.60 22.19
CA VAL A 790 -23.22 -5.45 21.38
C VAL A 790 -24.73 -5.18 21.52
N LEU A 791 -25.49 -6.15 22.05
CA LEU A 791 -26.93 -6.01 22.24
C LEU A 791 -27.22 -4.81 23.15
N PHE A 792 -28.17 -3.99 22.77
CA PHE A 792 -28.57 -2.72 23.44
C PHE A 792 -27.50 -1.61 23.40
N THR A 793 -26.46 -1.73 22.55
CA THR A 793 -25.46 -0.67 22.35
C THR A 793 -25.64 0.01 20.97
N ARG A 794 -25.05 1.21 20.82
CA ARG A 794 -25.02 1.89 19.50
C ARG A 794 -24.27 1.05 18.45
N ALA A 795 -23.31 0.23 18.89
CA ALA A 795 -22.56 -0.66 18.01
C ALA A 795 -23.45 -1.69 17.30
N PHE A 796 -24.61 -2.06 17.85
CA PHE A 796 -25.55 -2.95 17.19
C PHE A 796 -26.05 -2.37 15.85
N TRP A 797 -26.33 -1.06 15.81
CA TRP A 797 -26.98 -0.36 14.69
C TRP A 797 -26.00 0.33 13.72
N ASN A 798 -24.70 0.42 14.02
CA ASN A 798 -23.74 1.24 13.28
C ASN A 798 -23.37 0.68 11.89
N ASN A 799 -23.57 -0.62 11.63
CA ASN A 799 -23.30 -1.24 10.32
C ASN A 799 -24.62 -1.39 9.52
N LYS A 800 -24.86 -0.42 8.64
CA LYS A 800 -26.06 -0.41 7.78
C LYS A 800 -26.06 -1.55 6.76
N PHE A 801 -24.88 -2.01 6.31
CA PHE A 801 -24.78 -3.13 5.38
C PHE A 801 -25.19 -4.45 6.04
N LEU A 802 -24.82 -4.65 7.30
CA LEU A 802 -25.23 -5.85 8.05
C LEU A 802 -26.74 -5.86 8.33
N LEU A 803 -27.34 -4.70 8.64
CA LEU A 803 -28.80 -4.57 8.78
C LEU A 803 -29.50 -4.88 7.46
N GLY A 804 -28.99 -4.37 6.34
CA GLY A 804 -29.51 -4.67 5.01
C GLY A 804 -29.38 -6.16 4.66
N ALA A 805 -28.21 -6.77 4.92
CA ALA A 805 -27.97 -8.20 4.70
C ALA A 805 -28.93 -9.07 5.54
N PHE A 806 -29.16 -8.72 6.80
CA PHE A 806 -30.13 -9.39 7.68
C PHE A 806 -31.56 -9.30 7.09
N ALA A 807 -31.97 -8.09 6.69
CA ALA A 807 -33.29 -7.88 6.14
C ALA A 807 -33.53 -8.67 4.84
N VAL A 808 -32.55 -8.64 3.92
CA VAL A 808 -32.62 -9.39 2.65
C VAL A 808 -32.62 -10.90 2.93
N GLY A 809 -31.75 -11.39 3.80
CA GLY A 809 -31.68 -12.82 4.16
C GLY A 809 -32.96 -13.31 4.82
N ALA A 810 -33.53 -12.51 5.75
CA ALA A 810 -34.81 -12.83 6.39
C ALA A 810 -35.99 -12.81 5.38
N LEU A 811 -35.99 -11.84 4.45
CA LEU A 811 -37.01 -11.76 3.39
C LEU A 811 -36.92 -12.99 2.45
N LEU A 812 -35.71 -13.39 2.06
CA LEU A 812 -35.51 -14.59 1.24
C LEU A 812 -36.00 -15.86 1.96
N LEU A 813 -35.72 -16.00 3.26
CA LEU A 813 -36.20 -17.12 4.05
C LEU A 813 -37.73 -17.14 4.11
N VAL A 814 -38.36 -15.99 4.39
CA VAL A 814 -39.80 -15.85 4.39
C VAL A 814 -40.42 -16.19 3.03
N ALA A 815 -39.78 -15.75 1.93
CA ALA A 815 -40.24 -16.07 0.59
C ALA A 815 -40.20 -17.60 0.34
N VAL A 816 -39.15 -18.30 0.76
CA VAL A 816 -39.05 -19.77 0.60
C VAL A 816 -40.12 -20.51 1.42
N LEU A 817 -40.47 -19.98 2.60
CA LEU A 817 -41.45 -20.61 3.50
C LEU A 817 -42.92 -20.31 3.16
N LEU A 818 -43.19 -19.22 2.41
CA LEU A 818 -44.56 -18.74 2.17
C LEU A 818 -45.00 -18.74 0.70
N ILE A 819 -44.06 -18.87 -0.26
CA ILE A 819 -44.44 -18.85 -1.69
C ILE A 819 -44.62 -20.29 -2.19
N PRO A 820 -45.88 -20.73 -2.48
CA PRO A 820 -46.14 -22.15 -2.81
C PRO A 820 -45.31 -22.75 -3.94
N PRO A 821 -45.02 -22.06 -5.06
CA PRO A 821 -44.09 -22.59 -6.09
C PRO A 821 -42.69 -22.90 -5.62
N LEU A 822 -42.20 -22.29 -4.51
CA LEU A 822 -40.88 -22.51 -3.96
C LEU A 822 -40.81 -23.68 -2.98
N GLU A 823 -41.94 -24.08 -2.39
CA GLU A 823 -42.00 -25.17 -1.40
C GLU A 823 -41.46 -26.48 -1.92
N PRO A 824 -41.84 -27.00 -3.12
CA PRO A 824 -41.27 -28.24 -3.63
C PRO A 824 -39.80 -28.07 -4.05
N LEU A 825 -39.44 -26.89 -4.56
CA LEU A 825 -38.04 -26.60 -4.97
C LEU A 825 -37.10 -26.66 -3.78
N PHE A 826 -37.51 -26.11 -2.64
CA PHE A 826 -36.69 -26.09 -1.42
C PHE A 826 -37.06 -27.22 -0.45
N GLN A 827 -37.96 -28.12 -0.82
CA GLN A 827 -38.41 -29.27 -0.02
C GLN A 827 -38.85 -28.84 1.40
N VAL A 828 -39.62 -27.75 1.50
CA VAL A 828 -40.15 -27.20 2.76
C VAL A 828 -41.62 -27.58 2.92
N ALA A 829 -42.02 -27.77 4.17
CA ALA A 829 -43.40 -28.08 4.53
C ALA A 829 -44.09 -26.82 5.10
N GLU A 830 -45.42 -26.76 4.96
CA GLU A 830 -46.20 -25.70 5.59
C GLU A 830 -46.04 -25.70 7.12
N LEU A 831 -45.85 -24.52 7.70
CA LEU A 831 -45.63 -24.33 9.13
C LEU A 831 -46.83 -23.54 9.74
N SER A 832 -47.31 -23.98 10.90
CA SER A 832 -48.23 -23.18 11.68
C SER A 832 -47.60 -21.93 12.27
N VAL A 833 -48.35 -20.88 12.54
CA VAL A 833 -47.88 -19.63 13.15
C VAL A 833 -47.14 -19.89 14.48
N GLY A 834 -47.60 -20.88 15.27
CA GLY A 834 -46.90 -21.27 16.49
C GLY A 834 -45.51 -21.83 16.27
N LEU A 835 -45.31 -22.64 15.22
CA LEU A 835 -44.02 -23.20 14.85
C LEU A 835 -43.07 -22.12 14.32
N VAL A 836 -43.59 -21.17 13.56
CA VAL A 836 -42.82 -19.98 13.12
C VAL A 836 -42.38 -19.15 14.32
N GLY A 837 -43.25 -18.97 15.32
CA GLY A 837 -42.90 -18.31 16.59
C GLY A 837 -41.78 -19.05 17.36
N CYS A 838 -41.81 -20.39 17.37
CA CYS A 838 -40.75 -21.19 17.94
C CYS A 838 -39.41 -21.02 17.22
N ILE A 839 -39.43 -20.97 15.88
CA ILE A 839 -38.23 -20.73 15.05
C ILE A 839 -37.58 -19.39 15.42
N VAL A 840 -38.40 -18.31 15.41
CA VAL A 840 -37.93 -16.96 15.75
C VAL A 840 -37.39 -16.90 17.18
N GLY A 841 -38.11 -17.50 18.13
CA GLY A 841 -37.71 -17.54 19.55
C GLY A 841 -36.40 -18.29 19.78
N LEU A 842 -36.21 -19.44 19.15
CA LEU A 842 -34.98 -20.22 19.25
C LEU A 842 -33.79 -19.52 18.58
N ALA A 843 -34.02 -18.95 17.39
CA ALA A 843 -32.98 -18.24 16.66
C ALA A 843 -32.53 -16.98 17.42
N PHE A 844 -33.45 -16.16 17.91
CA PHE A 844 -33.11 -15.00 18.73
C PHE A 844 -32.50 -15.41 20.09
N GLY A 845 -33.00 -16.47 20.70
CA GLY A 845 -32.47 -17.05 21.93
C GLY A 845 -31.01 -17.45 21.80
N SER A 846 -30.65 -18.08 20.68
CA SER A 846 -29.23 -18.44 20.40
C SER A 846 -28.32 -17.20 20.36
N MET A 847 -28.78 -16.10 19.75
CA MET A 847 -28.06 -14.82 19.75
C MET A 847 -27.84 -14.31 21.18
N VAL A 848 -28.92 -14.28 22.01
CA VAL A 848 -28.85 -13.79 23.39
C VAL A 848 -27.90 -14.63 24.23
N VAL A 849 -27.94 -15.96 24.13
CA VAL A 849 -27.03 -16.86 24.85
C VAL A 849 -25.58 -16.57 24.51
N ILE A 850 -25.25 -16.38 23.22
CA ILE A 850 -23.90 -16.03 22.77
C ILE A 850 -23.48 -14.67 23.35
N GLN A 851 -24.37 -13.66 23.39
CA GLN A 851 -24.09 -12.36 23.98
C GLN A 851 -23.80 -12.47 25.49
N VAL A 852 -24.54 -13.30 26.20
CA VAL A 852 -24.32 -13.57 27.64
C VAL A 852 -22.96 -14.27 27.85
N LEU A 853 -22.62 -15.26 27.02
CA LEU A 853 -21.32 -15.92 27.10
C LEU A 853 -20.16 -14.93 26.86
N LYS A 854 -20.32 -13.98 25.93
CA LYS A 854 -19.35 -12.90 25.68
C LYS A 854 -19.26 -11.96 26.89
N ALA A 855 -20.38 -11.63 27.52
CA ALA A 855 -20.39 -10.81 28.75
C ALA A 855 -19.60 -11.47 29.87
N ILE A 856 -19.85 -12.76 30.12
CA ILE A 856 -19.13 -13.54 31.16
C ILE A 856 -17.62 -13.57 30.86
N ARG A 857 -17.23 -13.86 29.60
CA ARG A 857 -15.81 -13.87 29.18
C ARG A 857 -15.13 -12.50 29.33
N SER A 858 -15.88 -11.42 29.13
CA SER A 858 -15.34 -10.06 29.27
C SER A 858 -15.14 -9.63 30.73
N MET A 859 -15.95 -10.13 31.65
CA MET A 859 -15.80 -9.91 33.11
C MET A 859 -14.58 -10.65 33.67
N GLY A 860 -14.28 -11.84 33.17
CA GLY A 860 -13.09 -12.62 33.61
C GLY A 860 -11.75 -12.12 33.12
N LYS A 861 -11.71 -11.10 32.20
CA LYS A 861 -10.49 -10.49 31.69
C LYS A 861 -10.14 -9.12 32.34
N LYS A 862 -10.99 -8.62 33.24
CA LYS A 862 -10.68 -7.51 34.14
C LYS A 862 -10.02 -8.02 35.40
#